data_5649932050693c93c1d4f0759fd1bdef
#
_entry.id   5649932050693c93c1d4f0759fd1bdef
#
_cell.length_a   1.000
_cell.length_b   1.000
_cell.length_c   1.000
_cell.angle_alpha   90.00
_cell.angle_beta   90.00
_cell.angle_gamma   90.00
#
_symmetry.space_group_name_H-M   'P 1'
#
loop_
_entity.id
_entity.type
_entity.pdbx_description
1 polymer ?
#
loop_
_entity_poly.entity_id
_entity_poly.type
_entity_poly.pdbx_seq_one_letter_code
_entity_poly.pdbx_strand_id
1 'polypeptide(L)'
;MFRRAGAYGLLILLGSSAIWGADPQPYRVEIGSTKDSALNDTLKGTSELITLRKSAPVGPFGLIGRARGDLERLKAVLESFGYYQSNVSITIDTLPLDDPTLGDELTQRSRDQETQVNIAFNLGPLYHLGSIDIDGEVPPKAAASLQLTSGAPAVAADVVGAAERLRKALQDDGYAYARVDPPHARENAAERVLNVRFHVEAGERRPLGDIRIQGLQNLKESFVRRRLLVHSGDEYRASALEAARRDLLAQGVFSQVNVHIDPAPDPQGRVPVTFDIHERRPHVVGVTGAYSSDLGTSAGVNWTQRSVSGKGDALSLSASVINLGGGTATNGIGYDLSGKYRIPDWKTRDQSVQVSLGALRQSLDAYDQTAVTSGVSVIRKLSRIWSVSAGFTAEREKIVQESPPDPQESAAVGCTTQVAAPKPGTSEPRCTYHYTLLGLPLTAVYNTAGLESPLADARKGLRVSLAVTPTFSLGHPSAKFVITQLTGSAYFDLQHWGLASDPGRSVLAFRALGGLAAGATQFSLPPDQRFYAGGSGTIRGYRYQSVGPAFIPDGNPIGGTAINAGTVEFRQRIGTNLGFVTFVDAGNVSRTLNPLSGTLRMGAGAGVRYYTALGPLRVDLAVPLNRRRPPEVQRADDAFEVYIGLGQAF
;
A
#
# COMPACT_ATOMS: atom_id res chain seq x y z
N MET A 1 16.22 -52.42 -27.16
CA MET A 1 15.15 -52.56 -28.18
C MET A 1 14.44 -51.22 -28.33
N PHE A 2 14.54 -50.68 -29.50
CA PHE A 2 14.01 -49.38 -29.94
C PHE A 2 12.48 -49.30 -29.92
N ARG A 3 11.90 -48.14 -29.57
CA ARG A 3 10.89 -47.47 -30.40
C ARG A 3 10.71 -46.01 -30.01
N ARG A 4 10.98 -45.15 -30.96
CA ARG A 4 10.65 -43.73 -31.06
C ARG A 4 9.14 -43.56 -31.20
N ALA A 5 8.55 -42.52 -30.55
CA ALA A 5 7.27 -41.97 -30.96
C ALA A 5 7.36 -40.45 -30.95
N GLY A 6 6.98 -39.89 -32.08
CA GLY A 6 7.25 -38.57 -32.54
C GLY A 6 6.38 -37.47 -31.91
N ALA A 7 6.95 -36.29 -31.92
CA ALA A 7 6.31 -35.03 -31.66
C ALA A 7 5.42 -34.60 -32.83
N TYR A 8 4.12 -34.47 -32.62
CA TYR A 8 3.21 -33.74 -33.51
C TYR A 8 3.05 -32.32 -32.95
N GLY A 9 3.75 -31.39 -33.56
CA GLY A 9 3.50 -29.96 -33.37
C GLY A 9 2.17 -29.58 -34.04
N LEU A 10 1.21 -29.14 -33.25
CA LEU A 10 -0.02 -28.54 -33.73
C LEU A 10 0.22 -27.05 -33.99
N LEU A 11 0.53 -26.69 -35.23
CA LEU A 11 0.55 -25.33 -35.74
C LEU A 11 -0.91 -24.84 -35.86
N ILE A 12 -1.40 -24.11 -34.89
CA ILE A 12 -2.65 -23.36 -35.02
C ILE A 12 -2.35 -22.10 -35.85
N LEU A 13 -2.63 -22.15 -37.11
CA LEU A 13 -2.78 -20.98 -37.98
C LEU A 13 -4.02 -20.21 -37.54
N LEU A 14 -3.83 -19.19 -36.68
CA LEU A 14 -4.80 -18.14 -36.49
C LEU A 14 -4.87 -17.33 -37.79
N GLY A 15 -5.80 -17.68 -38.64
CA GLY A 15 -6.23 -16.85 -39.75
C GLY A 15 -6.80 -15.55 -39.19
N SER A 16 -6.02 -14.47 -39.20
CA SER A 16 -6.53 -13.13 -39.02
C SER A 16 -7.45 -12.85 -40.22
N SER A 17 -8.77 -13.00 -40.00
CA SER A 17 -9.77 -12.38 -40.87
C SER A 17 -9.54 -10.86 -40.78
N ALA A 18 -8.89 -10.31 -41.79
CA ALA A 18 -8.83 -8.88 -42.00
C ALA A 18 -10.28 -8.39 -42.13
N ILE A 19 -10.79 -7.77 -41.05
CA ILE A 19 -11.99 -6.95 -41.12
C ILE A 19 -11.58 -5.81 -42.05
N TRP A 20 -12.18 -5.73 -43.22
CA TRP A 20 -12.04 -4.62 -44.15
C TRP A 20 -12.71 -3.39 -43.52
N GLY A 21 -12.07 -2.79 -42.52
CA GLY A 21 -12.34 -1.43 -42.08
C GLY A 21 -11.70 -0.48 -43.08
N ALA A 22 -12.35 0.66 -43.37
CA ALA A 22 -11.77 1.71 -44.20
C ALA A 22 -10.35 2.03 -43.67
N ASP A 23 -9.40 2.19 -44.60
CA ASP A 23 -8.02 2.54 -44.25
C ASP A 23 -7.99 3.77 -43.33
N PRO A 24 -7.21 3.75 -42.23
CA PRO A 24 -7.19 4.84 -41.27
C PRO A 24 -6.64 6.12 -41.90
N GLN A 25 -7.34 7.21 -41.70
CA GLN A 25 -6.89 8.55 -42.05
C GLN A 25 -6.02 9.10 -40.91
N PRO A 26 -4.71 9.33 -41.11
CA PRO A 26 -3.87 9.96 -40.08
C PRO A 26 -4.27 11.43 -39.89
N TYR A 27 -4.41 11.84 -38.63
CA TYR A 27 -4.77 13.22 -38.33
C TYR A 27 -4.11 13.71 -37.05
N ARG A 28 -3.91 15.03 -36.99
CA ARG A 28 -3.44 15.73 -35.81
C ARG A 28 -4.53 16.70 -35.33
N VAL A 29 -4.66 16.81 -34.00
CA VAL A 29 -5.65 17.70 -33.39
C VAL A 29 -4.95 18.86 -32.71
N GLU A 30 -5.36 20.07 -33.07
CA GLU A 30 -5.07 21.27 -32.29
C GLU A 30 -6.36 21.74 -31.62
N ILE A 31 -6.30 21.84 -30.28
CA ILE A 31 -7.42 22.31 -29.48
C ILE A 31 -7.06 23.62 -28.81
N GLY A 32 -7.96 24.61 -28.93
CA GLY A 32 -7.84 25.88 -28.25
C GLY A 32 -7.69 25.68 -26.74
N SER A 33 -7.00 26.60 -26.08
CA SER A 33 -6.87 26.58 -24.61
C SER A 33 -7.64 27.73 -23.99
N THR A 34 -8.21 27.46 -22.82
CA THR A 34 -8.85 28.46 -21.96
C THR A 34 -7.90 28.85 -20.82
N LYS A 35 -8.28 29.86 -20.02
CA LYS A 35 -7.52 30.22 -18.81
C LYS A 35 -7.69 29.23 -17.65
N ASP A 36 -8.68 28.32 -17.73
CA ASP A 36 -8.99 27.32 -16.72
C ASP A 36 -8.37 25.96 -17.10
N SER A 37 -7.42 25.50 -16.30
CA SER A 37 -6.74 24.23 -16.53
C SER A 37 -7.67 23.03 -16.40
N ALA A 38 -8.63 23.05 -15.43
CA ALA A 38 -9.56 21.96 -15.22
C ALA A 38 -10.53 21.81 -16.40
N LEU A 39 -10.99 22.93 -16.94
CA LEU A 39 -11.78 22.96 -18.17
C LEU A 39 -10.98 22.42 -19.36
N ASN A 40 -9.73 22.85 -19.53
CA ASN A 40 -8.87 22.37 -20.62
C ASN A 40 -8.63 20.86 -20.53
N ASP A 41 -8.39 20.33 -19.34
CA ASP A 41 -8.17 18.89 -19.14
C ASP A 41 -9.45 18.09 -19.40
N THR A 42 -10.62 18.62 -18.99
CA THR A 42 -11.92 17.99 -19.26
C THR A 42 -12.24 17.98 -20.77
N LEU A 43 -12.01 19.10 -21.47
CA LEU A 43 -12.19 19.19 -22.92
C LEU A 43 -11.32 18.17 -23.66
N LYS A 44 -10.04 18.08 -23.32
CA LYS A 44 -9.12 17.08 -23.91
C LYS A 44 -9.51 15.66 -23.59
N GLY A 45 -9.94 15.38 -22.36
CA GLY A 45 -10.35 14.06 -21.90
C GLY A 45 -11.66 13.57 -22.52
N THR A 46 -12.58 14.49 -22.86
CA THR A 46 -13.89 14.19 -23.44
C THR A 46 -13.84 14.07 -24.98
N SER A 47 -12.89 14.74 -25.63
CA SER A 47 -12.73 14.68 -27.09
C SER A 47 -12.32 13.30 -27.57
N GLU A 48 -13.15 12.65 -28.38
CA GLU A 48 -12.80 11.38 -29.05
C GLU A 48 -11.77 11.60 -30.16
N LEU A 49 -11.72 12.76 -30.77
CA LEU A 49 -10.66 13.13 -31.72
C LEU A 49 -9.28 13.02 -31.07
N ILE A 50 -9.16 13.34 -29.77
CA ILE A 50 -7.90 13.27 -29.01
C ILE A 50 -7.71 11.88 -28.42
N THR A 51 -8.69 11.37 -27.68
CA THR A 51 -8.55 10.14 -26.85
C THR A 51 -8.52 8.87 -27.67
N LEU A 52 -9.25 8.81 -28.78
CA LEU A 52 -9.33 7.62 -29.65
C LEU A 52 -8.40 7.67 -30.86
N ARG A 53 -7.61 8.73 -31.04
CA ARG A 53 -6.73 8.92 -32.20
C ARG A 53 -5.84 7.72 -32.49
N LYS A 54 -5.19 7.18 -31.45
CA LYS A 54 -4.25 6.05 -31.55
C LYS A 54 -4.89 4.69 -31.31
N SER A 55 -5.89 4.63 -30.43
CA SER A 55 -6.49 3.37 -29.98
C SER A 55 -7.59 2.84 -30.90
N ALA A 56 -8.25 3.72 -31.65
CA ALA A 56 -9.31 3.37 -32.59
C ALA A 56 -9.22 4.23 -33.85
N PRO A 57 -8.25 3.99 -34.74
CA PRO A 57 -8.09 4.75 -35.98
C PRO A 57 -9.32 4.61 -36.89
N VAL A 58 -9.69 5.66 -37.60
CA VAL A 58 -10.87 5.74 -38.46
C VAL A 58 -10.52 6.25 -39.86
N GLY A 59 -11.31 5.87 -40.86
CA GLY A 59 -11.22 6.42 -42.22
C GLY A 59 -11.87 7.80 -42.32
N PRO A 60 -11.87 8.44 -43.53
CA PRO A 60 -12.33 9.80 -43.77
C PRO A 60 -13.71 10.13 -43.18
N PHE A 61 -14.74 9.32 -43.50
CA PHE A 61 -16.10 9.53 -42.99
C PHE A 61 -16.21 9.28 -41.47
N GLY A 62 -15.40 8.36 -40.94
CA GLY A 62 -15.30 8.12 -39.51
C GLY A 62 -14.68 9.31 -38.75
N LEU A 63 -13.71 10.00 -39.37
CA LEU A 63 -13.12 11.22 -38.83
C LEU A 63 -14.15 12.36 -38.78
N ILE A 64 -14.92 12.56 -39.85
CA ILE A 64 -16.02 13.56 -39.90
C ILE A 64 -17.09 13.23 -38.84
N GLY A 65 -17.49 11.96 -38.75
CA GLY A 65 -18.48 11.52 -37.74
C GLY A 65 -18.01 11.75 -36.31
N ARG A 66 -16.73 11.48 -36.04
CA ARG A 66 -16.11 11.75 -34.73
C ARG A 66 -16.04 13.25 -34.42
N ALA A 67 -15.69 14.06 -35.41
CA ALA A 67 -15.66 15.52 -35.27
C ALA A 67 -17.05 16.11 -35.01
N ARG A 68 -18.09 15.63 -35.69
CA ARG A 68 -19.49 16.03 -35.40
C ARG A 68 -19.94 15.62 -34.00
N GLY A 69 -19.56 14.40 -33.56
CA GLY A 69 -19.83 13.97 -32.19
C GLY A 69 -19.11 14.80 -31.14
N ASP A 70 -17.88 15.25 -31.44
CA ASP A 70 -17.12 16.11 -30.52
C ASP A 70 -17.70 17.53 -30.40
N LEU A 71 -18.33 18.06 -31.45
CA LEU A 71 -19.06 19.34 -31.38
C LEU A 71 -20.07 19.36 -30.21
N GLU A 72 -20.93 18.35 -30.15
CA GLU A 72 -21.95 18.24 -29.08
C GLU A 72 -21.33 17.93 -27.72
N ARG A 73 -20.35 17.02 -27.67
CA ARG A 73 -19.67 16.66 -26.42
C ARG A 73 -18.92 17.84 -25.80
N LEU A 74 -18.16 18.59 -26.62
CA LEU A 74 -17.36 19.72 -26.13
C LEU A 74 -18.27 20.88 -25.72
N LYS A 75 -19.38 21.12 -26.44
CA LYS A 75 -20.39 22.10 -26.04
C LYS A 75 -20.99 21.75 -24.68
N ALA A 76 -21.38 20.49 -24.46
CA ALA A 76 -21.89 20.03 -23.17
C ALA A 76 -20.87 20.20 -22.04
N VAL A 77 -19.57 20.01 -22.31
CA VAL A 77 -18.50 20.31 -21.33
C VAL A 77 -18.47 21.79 -21.00
N LEU A 78 -18.52 22.70 -21.99
CA LEU A 78 -18.51 24.15 -21.76
C LEU A 78 -19.74 24.56 -20.93
N GLU A 79 -20.92 24.07 -21.26
CA GLU A 79 -22.17 24.31 -20.51
C GLU A 79 -22.04 23.80 -19.07
N SER A 80 -21.41 22.65 -18.86
CA SER A 80 -21.19 22.09 -17.51
C SER A 80 -20.29 22.94 -16.62
N PHE A 81 -19.44 23.79 -17.21
CA PHE A 81 -18.60 24.76 -16.53
C PHE A 81 -19.22 26.17 -16.43
N GLY A 82 -20.49 26.32 -16.85
CA GLY A 82 -21.23 27.58 -16.76
C GLY A 82 -21.21 28.46 -18.01
N TYR A 83 -20.71 27.97 -19.13
CA TYR A 83 -20.67 28.70 -20.40
C TYR A 83 -21.82 28.30 -21.33
N TYR A 84 -23.06 28.67 -20.98
CA TYR A 84 -24.28 28.25 -21.69
C TYR A 84 -24.44 28.90 -23.08
N GLN A 85 -23.81 30.03 -23.34
CA GLN A 85 -23.80 30.72 -24.64
C GLN A 85 -22.47 30.45 -25.40
N SER A 86 -21.81 29.38 -25.10
CA SER A 86 -20.60 29.00 -25.80
C SER A 86 -20.86 28.46 -27.21
N ASN A 87 -19.89 28.66 -28.09
CA ASN A 87 -19.89 28.08 -29.43
C ASN A 87 -18.58 27.30 -29.65
N VAL A 88 -18.71 26.08 -30.18
CA VAL A 88 -17.59 25.21 -30.57
C VAL A 88 -17.56 25.17 -32.09
N SER A 89 -16.40 25.35 -32.68
CA SER A 89 -16.19 25.18 -34.11
C SER A 89 -15.06 24.18 -34.35
N ILE A 90 -15.30 23.23 -35.24
CA ILE A 90 -14.29 22.25 -35.64
C ILE A 90 -14.13 22.39 -37.15
N THR A 91 -12.88 22.56 -37.58
CA THR A 91 -12.51 22.54 -38.99
C THR A 91 -11.52 21.42 -39.24
N ILE A 92 -11.65 20.81 -40.41
CA ILE A 92 -10.71 19.81 -40.90
C ILE A 92 -9.91 20.46 -42.02
N ASP A 93 -8.62 20.62 -41.79
CA ASP A 93 -7.73 21.55 -42.51
C ASP A 93 -8.29 22.97 -42.43
N THR A 94 -8.88 23.49 -43.50
CA THR A 94 -9.52 24.81 -43.52
C THR A 94 -11.03 24.75 -43.72
N LEU A 95 -11.57 23.53 -43.95
CA LEU A 95 -12.98 23.36 -44.27
C LEU A 95 -13.82 23.14 -43.00
N PRO A 96 -15.00 23.74 -42.89
CA PRO A 96 -15.95 23.46 -41.83
C PRO A 96 -16.60 22.08 -41.99
N LEU A 97 -17.15 21.52 -40.89
CA LEU A 97 -17.73 20.15 -40.90
C LEU A 97 -19.00 20.00 -41.75
N ASP A 98 -19.65 21.06 -42.12
CA ASP A 98 -20.84 21.13 -42.98
C ASP A 98 -20.51 21.36 -44.46
N ASP A 99 -19.23 21.49 -44.81
CA ASP A 99 -18.82 21.62 -46.21
C ASP A 99 -19.12 20.30 -46.98
N PRO A 100 -19.90 20.40 -48.09
CA PRO A 100 -20.30 19.21 -48.85
C PRO A 100 -19.12 18.51 -49.55
N THR A 101 -18.00 19.20 -49.80
CA THR A 101 -16.80 18.65 -50.47
C THR A 101 -15.86 17.93 -49.53
N LEU A 102 -15.99 18.13 -48.23
CA LEU A 102 -15.06 17.64 -47.19
C LEU A 102 -14.85 16.09 -47.28
N GLY A 103 -15.93 15.32 -47.51
CA GLY A 103 -15.84 13.87 -47.63
C GLY A 103 -15.03 13.43 -48.84
N ASP A 104 -15.22 14.11 -49.96
CA ASP A 104 -14.53 13.79 -51.22
C ASP A 104 -13.05 14.18 -51.13
N GLU A 105 -12.75 15.36 -50.57
CA GLU A 105 -11.37 15.83 -50.39
C GLU A 105 -10.56 14.90 -49.47
N LEU A 106 -11.14 14.46 -48.36
CA LEU A 106 -10.47 13.54 -47.46
C LEU A 106 -10.28 12.12 -48.11
N THR A 107 -11.21 11.72 -48.96
CA THR A 107 -11.12 10.40 -49.65
C THR A 107 -10.06 10.40 -50.76
N GLN A 108 -9.84 11.56 -51.43
CA GLN A 108 -8.85 11.72 -52.49
C GLN A 108 -7.43 11.98 -51.97
N ARG A 109 -7.28 12.26 -50.68
CA ARG A 109 -6.00 12.56 -50.05
C ARG A 109 -5.05 11.38 -50.00
N SER A 110 -3.76 11.62 -50.19
CA SER A 110 -2.72 10.61 -49.97
C SER A 110 -2.68 10.15 -48.54
N ARG A 111 -2.51 8.82 -48.35
CA ARG A 111 -2.46 8.15 -47.05
C ARG A 111 -1.31 8.61 -46.14
N ASP A 112 -0.25 9.16 -46.73
CA ASP A 112 0.93 9.63 -46.00
C ASP A 112 0.79 11.09 -45.53
N GLN A 113 -0.30 11.75 -45.90
CA GLN A 113 -0.54 13.13 -45.56
C GLN A 113 -1.42 13.23 -44.30
N GLU A 114 -0.87 13.76 -43.22
CA GLU A 114 -1.60 13.97 -41.97
C GLU A 114 -2.63 15.12 -42.14
N THR A 115 -3.86 14.86 -41.69
CA THR A 115 -4.96 15.82 -41.74
C THR A 115 -4.94 16.69 -40.47
N GLN A 116 -5.05 18.01 -40.62
CA GLN A 116 -5.11 18.90 -39.48
C GLN A 116 -6.57 19.08 -39.02
N VAL A 117 -6.87 18.79 -37.75
CA VAL A 117 -8.17 19.04 -37.13
C VAL A 117 -8.00 20.18 -36.12
N ASN A 118 -8.69 21.28 -36.33
CA ASN A 118 -8.64 22.43 -35.44
C ASN A 118 -9.96 22.56 -34.67
N ILE A 119 -9.87 22.61 -33.34
CA ILE A 119 -11.00 22.77 -32.44
C ILE A 119 -10.85 24.13 -31.78
N ALA A 120 -11.79 25.03 -32.04
CA ALA A 120 -11.81 26.39 -31.46
C ALA A 120 -13.10 26.58 -30.66
N PHE A 121 -13.03 27.38 -29.60
CA PHE A 121 -14.18 27.73 -28.78
C PHE A 121 -14.30 29.25 -28.60
N ASN A 122 -15.53 29.71 -28.65
CA ASN A 122 -15.92 31.01 -28.09
C ASN A 122 -16.72 30.72 -26.82
N LEU A 123 -16.15 31.01 -25.65
CA LEU A 123 -16.75 30.68 -24.36
C LEU A 123 -18.03 31.45 -24.08
N GLY A 124 -18.17 32.66 -24.64
CA GLY A 124 -19.25 33.54 -24.22
C GLY A 124 -19.13 33.99 -22.75
N PRO A 125 -20.20 34.56 -22.18
CA PRO A 125 -20.21 34.97 -20.78
C PRO A 125 -20.31 33.79 -19.84
N LEU A 126 -19.62 33.87 -18.69
CA LEU A 126 -19.79 32.94 -17.60
C LEU A 126 -21.11 33.22 -16.87
N TYR A 127 -21.93 32.20 -16.70
CA TYR A 127 -23.17 32.27 -15.92
C TYR A 127 -22.90 32.03 -14.44
N HIS A 128 -23.71 32.68 -13.61
CA HIS A 128 -23.64 32.58 -12.16
C HIS A 128 -24.94 31.97 -11.63
N LEU A 129 -24.92 31.40 -10.41
CA LEU A 129 -26.11 30.94 -9.75
C LEU A 129 -26.98 32.16 -9.36
N GLY A 130 -28.23 32.15 -9.77
CA GLY A 130 -29.25 33.10 -9.37
C GLY A 130 -29.93 32.72 -8.06
N SER A 131 -31.26 32.52 -8.11
CA SER A 131 -32.01 31.99 -6.97
C SER A 131 -31.71 30.49 -6.78
N ILE A 132 -31.64 30.06 -5.51
CA ILE A 132 -31.49 28.68 -5.10
C ILE A 132 -32.68 28.36 -4.18
N ASP A 133 -33.67 27.69 -4.75
CA ASP A 133 -34.95 27.44 -4.09
C ASP A 133 -35.06 25.96 -3.71
N ILE A 134 -35.59 25.69 -2.51
CA ILE A 134 -35.97 24.35 -2.06
C ILE A 134 -37.49 24.33 -1.98
N ASP A 135 -38.08 23.41 -2.73
CA ASP A 135 -39.52 23.10 -2.71
C ASP A 135 -39.72 21.85 -1.84
N GLY A 136 -40.31 22.05 -0.68
CA GLY A 136 -40.53 21.03 0.36
C GLY A 136 -40.03 21.48 1.74
N GLU A 137 -40.50 20.79 2.78
CA GLU A 137 -40.05 21.06 4.16
C GLU A 137 -38.68 20.38 4.43
N VAL A 138 -37.66 21.21 4.68
CA VAL A 138 -36.31 20.74 4.93
C VAL A 138 -35.76 21.40 6.20
N PRO A 139 -35.17 20.61 7.13
CA PRO A 139 -34.48 21.17 8.29
C PRO A 139 -33.35 22.14 7.89
N PRO A 140 -33.17 23.27 8.61
CA PRO A 140 -32.16 24.29 8.26
C PRO A 140 -30.76 23.72 8.14
N LYS A 141 -30.39 22.73 8.97
CA LYS A 141 -29.11 22.03 8.93
C LYS A 141 -28.91 21.25 7.63
N ALA A 142 -29.94 20.61 7.13
CA ALA A 142 -29.91 19.88 5.87
C ALA A 142 -29.86 20.85 4.68
N ALA A 143 -30.64 21.93 4.70
CA ALA A 143 -30.61 22.97 3.67
C ALA A 143 -29.22 23.59 3.52
N ALA A 144 -28.51 23.83 4.63
CA ALA A 144 -27.13 24.34 4.62
C ALA A 144 -26.14 23.38 3.92
N SER A 145 -26.46 22.09 3.80
CA SER A 145 -25.61 21.10 3.12
C SER A 145 -25.54 21.24 1.61
N LEU A 146 -26.44 22.05 0.98
CA LEU A 146 -26.35 22.37 -0.44
C LEU A 146 -25.01 22.96 -0.82
N GLN A 147 -24.43 23.80 0.06
CA GLN A 147 -23.15 24.49 -0.17
C GLN A 147 -23.10 25.24 -1.52
N LEU A 148 -24.25 25.75 -1.95
CA LEU A 148 -24.37 26.62 -3.10
C LEU A 148 -24.59 28.06 -2.63
N THR A 149 -23.98 29.00 -3.33
CA THR A 149 -24.10 30.44 -3.02
C THR A 149 -24.55 31.17 -4.27
N SER A 150 -25.58 32.01 -4.14
CA SER A 150 -25.99 32.91 -5.21
C SER A 150 -24.81 33.82 -5.60
N GLY A 151 -24.64 34.03 -6.90
CA GLY A 151 -23.49 34.75 -7.46
C GLY A 151 -22.23 33.91 -7.71
N ALA A 152 -22.15 32.66 -7.23
CA ALA A 152 -21.07 31.73 -7.58
C ALA A 152 -21.21 31.27 -9.05
N PRO A 153 -20.12 30.81 -9.71
CA PRO A 153 -20.20 30.23 -11.06
C PRO A 153 -21.21 29.08 -11.12
N ALA A 154 -22.01 29.03 -12.19
CA ALA A 154 -23.06 28.02 -12.37
C ALA A 154 -22.49 26.70 -12.93
N VAL A 155 -21.64 26.03 -12.14
CA VAL A 155 -21.00 24.76 -12.49
C VAL A 155 -21.99 23.61 -12.27
N ALA A 156 -22.29 22.85 -13.32
CA ALA A 156 -23.30 21.78 -13.26
C ALA A 156 -22.95 20.69 -12.23
N ALA A 157 -21.67 20.32 -12.09
CA ALA A 157 -21.24 19.34 -11.10
C ALA A 157 -21.55 19.75 -9.65
N ASP A 158 -21.43 21.05 -9.34
CA ASP A 158 -21.74 21.58 -8.01
C ASP A 158 -23.24 21.54 -7.72
N VAL A 159 -24.05 21.86 -8.74
CA VAL A 159 -25.54 21.83 -8.65
C VAL A 159 -26.06 20.39 -8.50
N VAL A 160 -25.61 19.47 -9.33
CA VAL A 160 -25.96 18.05 -9.22
C VAL A 160 -25.46 17.46 -7.91
N GLY A 161 -24.21 17.77 -7.54
CA GLY A 161 -23.64 17.34 -6.27
C GLY A 161 -24.38 17.87 -5.03
N ALA A 162 -24.99 19.05 -5.14
CA ALA A 162 -25.78 19.63 -4.06
C ALA A 162 -27.05 18.82 -3.73
N ALA A 163 -27.75 18.27 -4.73
CA ALA A 163 -28.89 17.39 -4.51
C ALA A 163 -28.49 16.15 -3.70
N GLU A 164 -27.35 15.55 -4.05
CA GLU A 164 -26.85 14.37 -3.34
C GLU A 164 -26.37 14.71 -1.91
N ARG A 165 -25.73 15.87 -1.72
CA ARG A 165 -25.36 16.36 -0.37
C ARG A 165 -26.60 16.57 0.50
N LEU A 166 -27.65 17.19 -0.05
CA LEU A 166 -28.91 17.42 0.65
C LEU A 166 -29.58 16.10 1.03
N ARG A 167 -29.69 15.16 0.09
CA ARG A 167 -30.24 13.83 0.33
C ARG A 167 -29.50 13.10 1.46
N LYS A 168 -28.16 13.10 1.42
CA LYS A 168 -27.33 12.50 2.48
C LYS A 168 -27.51 13.18 3.82
N ALA A 169 -27.60 14.50 3.85
CA ALA A 169 -27.82 15.25 5.09
C ALA A 169 -29.18 14.92 5.72
N LEU A 170 -30.24 14.79 4.93
CA LEU A 170 -31.55 14.34 5.38
C LEU A 170 -31.49 12.91 5.92
N GLN A 171 -30.82 12.00 5.20
CA GLN A 171 -30.65 10.62 5.63
C GLN A 171 -29.81 10.49 6.91
N ASP A 172 -28.86 11.38 7.13
CA ASP A 172 -28.09 11.43 8.39
C ASP A 172 -28.85 12.09 9.54
N ASP A 173 -29.91 12.83 9.25
CA ASP A 173 -30.79 13.45 10.23
C ASP A 173 -32.08 12.61 10.48
N GLY A 174 -32.08 11.33 10.12
CA GLY A 174 -33.15 10.39 10.45
C GLY A 174 -34.21 10.17 9.36
N TYR A 175 -34.16 10.91 8.26
CA TYR A 175 -35.12 10.80 7.16
C TYR A 175 -34.73 9.70 6.17
N ALA A 176 -34.92 8.45 6.52
CA ALA A 176 -34.44 7.30 5.77
C ALA A 176 -34.93 7.23 4.31
N TYR A 177 -36.16 7.66 4.10
CA TYR A 177 -36.83 7.62 2.79
C TYR A 177 -36.82 8.95 2.06
N ALA A 178 -36.02 9.91 2.51
CA ALA A 178 -35.92 11.22 1.85
C ALA A 178 -35.54 11.08 0.38
N ARG A 179 -36.29 11.75 -0.47
CA ARG A 179 -36.07 11.87 -1.91
C ARG A 179 -35.72 13.30 -2.24
N VAL A 180 -34.74 13.48 -3.07
CA VAL A 180 -34.38 14.75 -3.67
C VAL A 180 -34.29 14.51 -5.16
N ASP A 181 -35.18 15.14 -5.91
CA ASP A 181 -35.20 14.99 -7.35
C ASP A 181 -33.97 15.67 -8.01
N PRO A 182 -33.63 15.30 -9.25
CA PRO A 182 -32.66 16.02 -10.01
C PRO A 182 -32.97 17.52 -10.04
N PRO A 183 -31.99 18.41 -9.84
CA PRO A 183 -32.25 19.84 -9.77
C PRO A 183 -32.81 20.38 -11.08
N HIS A 184 -33.87 21.18 -11.00
CA HIS A 184 -34.39 21.92 -12.14
C HIS A 184 -33.66 23.25 -12.25
N ALA A 185 -32.86 23.38 -13.31
CA ALA A 185 -32.12 24.61 -13.63
C ALA A 185 -32.86 25.40 -14.74
N ARG A 186 -33.09 26.69 -14.52
CA ARG A 186 -33.69 27.59 -15.51
C ARG A 186 -32.75 28.74 -15.82
N GLU A 187 -32.38 28.85 -17.07
CA GLU A 187 -31.53 29.95 -17.58
C GLU A 187 -32.32 31.27 -17.62
N ASN A 188 -31.69 32.34 -17.13
CA ASN A 188 -32.07 33.73 -17.39
C ASN A 188 -30.96 34.40 -18.21
N ALA A 189 -31.12 34.36 -19.50
CA ALA A 189 -30.12 34.86 -20.43
C ALA A 189 -29.86 36.39 -20.32
N ALA A 190 -30.89 37.16 -19.91
CA ALA A 190 -30.79 38.62 -19.76
C ALA A 190 -29.87 38.99 -18.58
N GLU A 191 -29.95 38.29 -17.49
CA GLU A 191 -29.16 38.51 -16.28
C GLU A 191 -27.91 37.62 -16.21
N ARG A 192 -27.76 36.66 -17.13
CA ARG A 192 -26.70 35.67 -17.18
C ARG A 192 -26.62 34.84 -15.90
N VAL A 193 -27.79 34.44 -15.38
CA VAL A 193 -27.90 33.61 -14.17
C VAL A 193 -28.64 32.33 -14.47
N LEU A 194 -28.31 31.30 -13.66
CA LEU A 194 -29.00 30.02 -13.60
C LEU A 194 -29.79 29.93 -12.29
N ASN A 195 -31.10 29.94 -12.35
CA ASN A 195 -31.97 29.73 -11.20
C ASN A 195 -32.17 28.24 -11.00
N VAL A 196 -31.91 27.75 -9.79
CA VAL A 196 -31.93 26.32 -9.48
C VAL A 196 -33.01 26.03 -8.44
N ARG A 197 -33.85 25.03 -8.70
CA ARG A 197 -34.87 24.55 -7.76
C ARG A 197 -34.65 23.07 -7.46
N PHE A 198 -34.66 22.73 -6.16
CA PHE A 198 -34.60 21.37 -5.65
C PHE A 198 -36.00 20.99 -5.14
N HIS A 199 -36.60 19.92 -5.68
CA HIS A 199 -37.78 19.35 -5.14
C HIS A 199 -37.42 18.26 -4.13
N VAL A 200 -37.95 18.35 -2.90
CA VAL A 200 -37.58 17.52 -1.77
C VAL A 200 -38.82 16.94 -1.07
N GLU A 201 -38.85 15.63 -1.01
CA GLU A 201 -39.79 14.87 -0.17
C GLU A 201 -38.99 14.29 1.01
N ALA A 202 -38.92 15.02 2.12
CA ALA A 202 -38.14 14.56 3.28
C ALA A 202 -38.77 13.34 3.96
N GLY A 203 -40.10 13.29 4.04
CA GLY A 203 -40.82 12.25 4.77
C GLY A 203 -40.73 12.45 6.29
N GLU A 204 -40.75 11.36 7.05
CA GLU A 204 -40.69 11.36 8.52
C GLU A 204 -39.34 10.81 9.03
N ARG A 205 -38.89 11.30 10.18
CA ARG A 205 -37.79 10.69 10.92
C ARG A 205 -38.22 9.34 11.48
N ARG A 206 -37.38 8.35 11.31
CA ARG A 206 -37.71 6.98 11.72
C ARG A 206 -36.50 6.29 12.37
N PRO A 207 -36.73 5.50 13.43
CA PRO A 207 -35.68 4.66 14.01
C PRO A 207 -35.44 3.42 13.16
N LEU A 208 -34.27 2.78 13.37
CA LEU A 208 -33.92 1.49 12.79
C LEU A 208 -34.89 0.40 13.27
N GLY A 209 -35.37 -0.41 12.35
CA GLY A 209 -36.16 -1.59 12.59
C GLY A 209 -35.35 -2.85 12.82
N ASP A 210 -35.83 -3.97 12.30
CA ASP A 210 -35.14 -5.23 12.34
C ASP A 210 -33.84 -5.19 11.49
N ILE A 211 -32.75 -5.70 12.05
CA ILE A 211 -31.46 -5.81 11.35
C ILE A 211 -31.25 -7.26 10.94
N ARG A 212 -31.41 -7.54 9.66
CA ARG A 212 -31.24 -8.85 9.06
C ARG A 212 -29.83 -9.02 8.50
N ILE A 213 -29.25 -10.19 8.72
CA ILE A 213 -27.91 -10.55 8.20
C ILE A 213 -28.10 -11.76 7.29
N GLN A 214 -27.69 -11.65 6.04
CA GLN A 214 -27.84 -12.69 5.02
C GLN A 214 -26.51 -13.00 4.34
N GLY A 215 -26.40 -14.19 3.72
CA GLY A 215 -25.22 -14.59 2.92
C GLY A 215 -24.07 -15.20 3.70
N LEU A 216 -24.22 -15.42 5.02
CA LEU A 216 -23.22 -16.12 5.83
C LEU A 216 -23.19 -17.62 5.49
N GLN A 217 -21.99 -18.19 5.37
CA GLN A 217 -21.76 -19.61 5.08
C GLN A 217 -20.94 -20.30 6.18
N ASN A 218 -19.79 -19.72 6.52
CA ASN A 218 -18.84 -20.27 7.48
C ASN A 218 -18.73 -19.44 8.77
N LEU A 219 -19.16 -18.17 8.70
CA LEU A 219 -19.11 -17.26 9.84
C LEU A 219 -20.40 -17.35 10.65
N LYS A 220 -20.26 -17.25 11.96
CA LYS A 220 -21.41 -17.21 12.88
C LYS A 220 -22.04 -15.80 12.87
N GLU A 221 -23.33 -15.73 12.78
CA GLU A 221 -24.07 -14.46 12.84
C GLU A 221 -23.73 -13.66 14.10
N SER A 222 -23.52 -14.34 15.23
CA SER A 222 -23.12 -13.70 16.49
C SER A 222 -21.81 -12.93 16.41
N PHE A 223 -20.90 -13.30 15.50
CA PHE A 223 -19.68 -12.54 15.24
C PHE A 223 -20.01 -11.23 14.55
N VAL A 224 -20.84 -11.26 13.50
CA VAL A 224 -21.25 -10.07 12.77
C VAL A 224 -22.04 -9.13 13.68
N ARG A 225 -23.05 -9.64 14.42
CA ARG A 225 -23.87 -8.82 15.33
C ARG A 225 -23.06 -8.11 16.41
N ARG A 226 -22.07 -8.76 17.02
CA ARG A 226 -21.19 -8.09 17.98
C ARG A 226 -20.35 -6.98 17.36
N ARG A 227 -20.11 -7.06 16.06
CA ARG A 227 -19.32 -6.08 15.33
C ARG A 227 -20.14 -4.90 14.84
N LEU A 228 -21.42 -5.09 14.61
CA LEU A 228 -22.34 -4.01 14.23
C LEU A 228 -22.39 -2.96 15.34
N LEU A 229 -22.30 -1.69 14.93
CA LEU A 229 -22.40 -0.50 15.80
C LEU A 229 -23.81 0.09 15.81
N VAL A 230 -24.73 -0.55 15.12
CA VAL A 230 -26.13 -0.12 14.97
C VAL A 230 -27.04 -1.20 15.53
N HIS A 231 -28.10 -0.78 16.20
CA HIS A 231 -29.06 -1.67 16.84
C HIS A 231 -30.49 -1.27 16.45
N SER A 232 -31.40 -2.21 16.54
CA SER A 232 -32.84 -1.92 16.38
C SER A 232 -33.24 -0.92 17.45
N GLY A 233 -33.98 0.13 17.03
CA GLY A 233 -34.38 1.24 17.88
C GLY A 233 -33.47 2.46 17.86
N ASP A 234 -32.23 2.33 17.37
CA ASP A 234 -31.35 3.48 17.16
C ASP A 234 -31.96 4.44 16.12
N GLU A 235 -31.66 5.72 16.21
CA GLU A 235 -32.05 6.69 15.16
C GLU A 235 -31.36 6.29 13.83
N TYR A 236 -32.14 6.28 12.75
CA TYR A 236 -31.56 6.02 11.43
C TYR A 236 -30.53 7.07 11.07
N ARG A 237 -29.37 6.63 10.62
CA ARG A 237 -28.30 7.48 10.05
C ARG A 237 -27.57 6.71 8.96
N ALA A 238 -27.63 7.21 7.74
CA ALA A 238 -26.95 6.58 6.60
C ALA A 238 -25.44 6.45 6.82
N SER A 239 -24.81 7.47 7.42
CA SER A 239 -23.38 7.45 7.76
C SER A 239 -23.02 6.39 8.80
N ALA A 240 -23.90 6.08 9.75
CA ALA A 240 -23.69 5.01 10.73
C ALA A 240 -23.76 3.62 10.09
N LEU A 241 -24.69 3.39 9.17
CA LEU A 241 -24.78 2.15 8.40
C LEU A 241 -23.55 1.96 7.50
N GLU A 242 -23.11 3.03 6.83
CA GLU A 242 -21.89 2.99 6.01
C GLU A 242 -20.64 2.80 6.86
N ALA A 243 -20.58 3.34 8.07
CA ALA A 243 -19.50 3.07 9.02
C ALA A 243 -19.49 1.60 9.45
N ALA A 244 -20.66 1.01 9.74
CA ALA A 244 -20.79 -0.41 10.07
C ALA A 244 -20.36 -1.30 8.89
N ARG A 245 -20.77 -0.96 7.66
CA ARG A 245 -20.36 -1.66 6.45
C ARG A 245 -18.83 -1.66 6.27
N ARG A 246 -18.21 -0.49 6.39
CA ARG A 246 -16.75 -0.35 6.28
C ARG A 246 -16.01 -1.09 7.38
N ASP A 247 -16.54 -1.09 8.59
CA ASP A 247 -15.96 -1.80 9.71
C ASP A 247 -15.97 -3.32 9.51
N LEU A 248 -17.08 -3.87 9.02
CA LEU A 248 -17.15 -5.30 8.66
C LEU A 248 -16.14 -5.64 7.56
N LEU A 249 -16.05 -4.86 6.49
CA LEU A 249 -15.06 -5.07 5.42
C LEU A 249 -13.61 -5.03 5.94
N ALA A 250 -13.32 -4.18 6.92
CA ALA A 250 -12.00 -4.06 7.53
C ALA A 250 -11.57 -5.31 8.32
N GLN A 251 -12.51 -6.23 8.63
CA GLN A 251 -12.15 -7.51 9.27
C GLN A 251 -11.38 -8.47 8.35
N GLY A 252 -11.40 -8.23 7.04
CA GLY A 252 -10.67 -9.03 6.06
C GLY A 252 -11.25 -10.43 5.78
N VAL A 253 -12.34 -10.80 6.42
CA VAL A 253 -13.07 -12.08 6.19
C VAL A 253 -14.22 -11.93 5.18
N PHE A 254 -14.60 -10.70 4.84
CA PHE A 254 -15.65 -10.40 3.87
C PHE A 254 -15.04 -9.86 2.57
N SER A 255 -15.58 -10.31 1.43
CA SER A 255 -15.26 -9.78 0.10
C SER A 255 -16.15 -8.61 -0.28
N GLN A 256 -17.42 -8.66 0.15
CA GLN A 256 -18.43 -7.65 -0.10
C GLN A 256 -19.41 -7.59 1.07
N VAL A 257 -19.86 -6.39 1.39
CA VAL A 257 -20.95 -6.13 2.34
C VAL A 257 -21.81 -5.04 1.71
N ASN A 258 -23.05 -5.38 1.40
CA ASN A 258 -24.05 -4.44 0.92
C ASN A 258 -25.03 -4.15 2.06
N VAL A 259 -25.52 -2.93 2.11
CA VAL A 259 -26.53 -2.52 3.09
C VAL A 259 -27.74 -2.00 2.33
N HIS A 260 -28.87 -2.63 2.56
CA HIS A 260 -30.14 -2.27 1.94
C HIS A 260 -31.15 -1.91 3.03
N ILE A 261 -31.87 -0.83 2.81
CA ILE A 261 -33.08 -0.51 3.58
C ILE A 261 -34.29 -1.04 2.81
N ASP A 262 -35.28 -1.55 3.51
CA ASP A 262 -36.53 -1.96 2.87
C ASP A 262 -37.23 -0.74 2.23
N PRO A 263 -37.92 -0.91 1.11
CA PRO A 263 -38.54 0.22 0.39
C PRO A 263 -39.68 0.91 1.17
N ALA A 264 -40.17 0.28 2.23
CA ALA A 264 -41.22 0.81 3.10
C ALA A 264 -40.90 0.51 4.57
N PRO A 265 -41.39 1.35 5.52
CA PRO A 265 -41.23 1.08 6.94
C PRO A 265 -42.02 -0.17 7.37
N ASP A 266 -41.60 -0.76 8.48
CA ASP A 266 -42.35 -1.86 9.10
C ASP A 266 -43.69 -1.36 9.71
N PRO A 267 -44.58 -2.27 10.16
CA PRO A 267 -45.86 -1.87 10.75
C PRO A 267 -45.73 -0.98 12.00
N GLN A 268 -44.55 -0.93 12.62
CA GLN A 268 -44.24 -0.04 13.75
C GLN A 268 -43.61 1.28 13.30
N GLY A 269 -43.54 1.54 12.00
CA GLY A 269 -42.99 2.78 11.44
C GLY A 269 -41.46 2.86 11.46
N ARG A 270 -40.72 1.75 11.68
CA ARG A 270 -39.28 1.69 11.74
C ARG A 270 -38.69 1.30 10.38
N VAL A 271 -37.38 1.53 10.19
CA VAL A 271 -36.65 1.24 8.95
C VAL A 271 -35.96 -0.12 9.06
N PRO A 272 -36.48 -1.20 8.44
CA PRO A 272 -35.78 -2.47 8.43
C PRO A 272 -34.52 -2.38 7.55
N VAL A 273 -33.43 -3.01 8.00
CA VAL A 273 -32.12 -2.98 7.31
C VAL A 273 -31.62 -4.40 7.09
N THR A 274 -31.13 -4.67 5.89
CA THR A 274 -30.52 -5.95 5.54
C THR A 274 -29.05 -5.74 5.19
N PHE A 275 -28.17 -6.45 5.90
CA PHE A 275 -26.78 -6.60 5.55
C PHE A 275 -26.62 -7.86 4.71
N ASP A 276 -26.37 -7.70 3.40
CA ASP A 276 -26.06 -8.79 2.49
C ASP A 276 -24.55 -8.97 2.39
N ILE A 277 -24.06 -10.10 2.88
CA ILE A 277 -22.65 -10.33 3.16
C ILE A 277 -22.12 -11.48 2.30
N HIS A 278 -21.02 -11.22 1.60
CA HIS A 278 -20.26 -12.25 0.91
C HIS A 278 -18.94 -12.52 1.62
N GLU A 279 -18.72 -13.76 2.03
CA GLU A 279 -17.50 -14.18 2.68
C GLU A 279 -16.34 -14.31 1.67
N ARG A 280 -15.12 -14.03 2.11
CA ARG A 280 -13.91 -14.37 1.34
C ARG A 280 -13.64 -15.86 1.44
N ARG A 281 -12.98 -16.41 0.41
CA ARG A 281 -12.50 -17.79 0.44
C ARG A 281 -11.75 -18.04 1.75
N PRO A 282 -12.03 -19.16 2.46
CA PRO A 282 -11.44 -19.40 3.78
C PRO A 282 -9.94 -19.64 3.72
N HIS A 283 -9.42 -20.18 2.65
CA HIS A 283 -7.99 -20.50 2.50
C HIS A 283 -7.30 -19.52 1.57
N VAL A 284 -6.09 -19.10 1.96
CA VAL A 284 -5.18 -18.31 1.15
C VAL A 284 -3.83 -18.99 1.15
N VAL A 285 -3.28 -19.21 -0.02
CA VAL A 285 -1.92 -19.68 -0.21
C VAL A 285 -1.12 -18.56 -0.85
N GLY A 286 0.06 -18.30 -0.33
CA GLY A 286 1.02 -17.37 -0.89
C GLY A 286 2.38 -18.03 -1.05
N VAL A 287 3.15 -17.56 -2.00
CA VAL A 287 4.55 -17.93 -2.17
C VAL A 287 5.41 -16.67 -2.05
N THR A 288 6.59 -16.83 -1.50
CA THR A 288 7.57 -15.75 -1.35
C THR A 288 8.89 -16.19 -1.93
N GLY A 289 9.62 -15.26 -2.53
CA GLY A 289 10.96 -15.50 -3.03
C GLY A 289 11.78 -14.21 -2.92
N ALA A 290 13.04 -14.34 -2.54
CA ALA A 290 13.99 -13.26 -2.49
C ALA A 290 15.39 -13.78 -2.80
N TYR A 291 16.24 -12.90 -3.28
CA TYR A 291 17.65 -13.15 -3.52
C TYR A 291 18.46 -11.92 -3.10
N SER A 292 19.58 -12.16 -2.49
CA SER A 292 20.63 -11.15 -2.31
C SER A 292 22.01 -11.78 -2.41
N SER A 293 22.99 -11.01 -2.84
CA SER A 293 24.37 -11.48 -2.99
C SER A 293 24.98 -11.90 -1.65
N ASP A 294 24.52 -11.31 -0.56
CA ASP A 294 25.01 -11.57 0.80
C ASP A 294 24.34 -12.77 1.50
N LEU A 295 23.05 -12.98 1.30
CA LEU A 295 22.30 -14.08 1.95
C LEU A 295 21.99 -15.26 1.03
N GLY A 296 22.15 -15.10 -0.30
CA GLY A 296 21.71 -16.10 -1.26
C GLY A 296 20.20 -16.06 -1.53
N THR A 297 19.65 -17.17 -1.99
CA THR A 297 18.22 -17.30 -2.31
C THR A 297 17.42 -17.73 -1.10
N SER A 298 16.20 -17.19 -0.96
CA SER A 298 15.20 -17.70 -0.04
C SER A 298 13.88 -17.94 -0.77
N ALA A 299 13.18 -19.00 -0.40
CA ALA A 299 11.87 -19.36 -0.95
C ALA A 299 10.98 -19.85 0.18
N GLY A 300 9.72 -19.46 0.14
CA GLY A 300 8.77 -19.82 1.19
C GLY A 300 7.35 -19.94 0.68
N VAL A 301 6.54 -20.63 1.48
CA VAL A 301 5.10 -20.74 1.30
C VAL A 301 4.41 -20.31 2.58
N ASN A 302 3.29 -19.65 2.43
CA ASN A 302 2.40 -19.32 3.53
C ASN A 302 0.98 -19.80 3.22
N TRP A 303 0.33 -20.35 4.22
CA TRP A 303 -1.05 -20.75 4.18
C TRP A 303 -1.80 -20.08 5.32
N THR A 304 -2.95 -19.51 5.01
CA THR A 304 -3.81 -18.88 6.01
C THR A 304 -5.23 -19.41 5.85
N GLN A 305 -5.80 -19.92 6.95
CA GLN A 305 -7.22 -20.20 7.08
C GLN A 305 -7.88 -19.04 7.83
N ARG A 306 -8.82 -18.39 7.14
CA ARG A 306 -9.67 -17.37 7.73
C ARG A 306 -10.85 -18.03 8.42
N SER A 307 -11.15 -17.58 9.64
CA SER A 307 -12.30 -18.05 10.42
C SER A 307 -12.32 -19.57 10.68
N VAL A 308 -11.34 -20.03 11.46
CA VAL A 308 -11.23 -21.44 11.86
C VAL A 308 -12.46 -21.90 12.67
N SER A 309 -12.95 -21.05 13.60
CA SER A 309 -14.08 -21.37 14.50
C SER A 309 -15.41 -20.69 14.11
N GLY A 310 -15.45 -19.98 12.99
CA GLY A 310 -16.61 -19.19 12.59
C GLY A 310 -16.72 -17.81 13.28
N LYS A 311 -15.66 -17.37 13.99
CA LYS A 311 -15.64 -16.12 14.76
C LYS A 311 -14.67 -15.07 14.20
N GLY A 312 -14.26 -15.22 12.91
CA GLY A 312 -13.30 -14.34 12.27
C GLY A 312 -11.86 -14.56 12.74
N ASP A 313 -11.58 -15.61 13.47
CA ASP A 313 -10.25 -16.04 13.91
C ASP A 313 -9.44 -16.57 12.73
N ALA A 314 -8.12 -16.42 12.76
CA ALA A 314 -7.26 -16.81 11.65
C ALA A 314 -6.07 -17.65 12.14
N LEU A 315 -5.81 -18.75 11.43
CA LEU A 315 -4.60 -19.54 11.56
C LEU A 315 -3.72 -19.30 10.33
N SER A 316 -2.50 -18.81 10.56
CA SER A 316 -1.49 -18.63 9.52
C SER A 316 -0.29 -19.51 9.80
N LEU A 317 0.11 -20.30 8.80
CA LEU A 317 1.30 -21.14 8.83
C LEU A 317 2.24 -20.65 7.73
N SER A 318 3.53 -20.52 8.03
CA SER A 318 4.55 -20.22 7.05
C SER A 318 5.75 -21.16 7.20
N ALA A 319 6.33 -21.50 6.07
CA ALA A 319 7.56 -22.28 5.98
C ALA A 319 8.44 -21.70 4.88
N SER A 320 9.69 -21.42 5.21
CA SER A 320 10.67 -20.94 4.25
C SER A 320 12.01 -21.63 4.41
N VAL A 321 12.68 -21.83 3.29
CA VAL A 321 14.07 -22.22 3.21
C VAL A 321 14.85 -20.97 2.87
N ILE A 322 15.89 -20.71 3.63
CA ILE A 322 16.74 -19.52 3.56
C ILE A 322 18.18 -19.90 3.26
N ASN A 323 18.92 -18.94 2.70
CA ASN A 323 20.37 -19.08 2.39
C ASN A 323 20.66 -20.21 1.37
N LEU A 324 19.75 -20.48 0.44
CA LEU A 324 19.98 -21.44 -0.65
C LEU A 324 21.06 -20.93 -1.61
N GLY A 325 22.00 -21.80 -1.96
CA GLY A 325 23.12 -21.47 -2.83
C GLY A 325 24.26 -20.72 -2.15
N GLY A 326 24.08 -20.37 -0.88
CA GLY A 326 25.05 -19.58 -0.12
C GLY A 326 25.09 -18.12 -0.55
N GLY A 327 25.61 -17.27 0.31
CA GLY A 327 25.88 -15.87 0.08
C GLY A 327 27.20 -15.50 0.76
N THR A 328 27.61 -14.24 0.65
CA THR A 328 28.90 -13.81 1.24
C THR A 328 28.84 -13.65 2.77
N ALA A 329 27.66 -13.72 3.37
CA ALA A 329 27.44 -13.61 4.82
C ALA A 329 26.79 -14.87 5.44
N THR A 330 26.72 -15.99 4.70
CA THR A 330 26.05 -17.22 5.15
C THR A 330 26.91 -18.46 4.96
N ASN A 331 26.73 -19.46 5.87
CA ASN A 331 27.53 -20.69 5.91
C ASN A 331 26.66 -21.97 5.83
N GLY A 332 25.54 -21.93 5.15
CA GLY A 332 24.69 -23.10 4.96
C GLY A 332 23.20 -22.77 4.85
N ILE A 333 22.45 -23.81 4.54
CA ILE A 333 20.98 -23.71 4.36
C ILE A 333 20.32 -23.57 5.73
N GLY A 334 19.39 -22.65 5.84
CA GLY A 334 18.52 -22.48 6.99
C GLY A 334 17.05 -22.73 6.66
N TYR A 335 16.22 -22.76 7.70
CA TYR A 335 14.76 -22.79 7.58
C TYR A 335 14.11 -21.94 8.66
N ASP A 336 12.97 -21.38 8.31
CA ASP A 336 12.10 -20.60 9.21
C ASP A 336 10.68 -21.16 9.09
N LEU A 337 10.14 -21.65 10.19
CA LEU A 337 8.79 -22.18 10.31
C LEU A 337 8.04 -21.35 11.32
N SER A 338 6.84 -20.89 11.00
CA SER A 338 6.01 -20.20 12.00
C SER A 338 4.52 -20.51 11.85
N GLY A 339 3.85 -20.54 13.01
CA GLY A 339 2.41 -20.65 13.14
C GLY A 339 1.87 -19.52 14.01
N LYS A 340 0.78 -18.87 13.56
CA LYS A 340 0.12 -17.78 14.28
C LYS A 340 -1.38 -18.03 14.29
N TYR A 341 -1.97 -18.06 15.48
CA TYR A 341 -3.42 -18.12 15.66
C TYR A 341 -3.90 -16.82 16.29
N ARG A 342 -4.78 -16.11 15.61
CA ARG A 342 -5.30 -14.81 16.05
C ARG A 342 -6.81 -14.88 16.26
N ILE A 343 -7.25 -14.45 17.44
CA ILE A 343 -8.65 -14.33 17.83
C ILE A 343 -8.99 -12.84 17.88
N PRO A 344 -9.81 -12.31 16.95
CA PRO A 344 -10.25 -10.93 16.99
C PRO A 344 -11.31 -10.70 18.07
N ASP A 345 -11.49 -9.44 18.45
CA ASP A 345 -12.53 -8.98 19.39
C ASP A 345 -12.59 -9.80 20.72
N TRP A 346 -11.40 -10.17 21.20
CA TRP A 346 -11.28 -10.91 22.45
C TRP A 346 -11.65 -10.01 23.64
N LYS A 347 -12.69 -10.39 24.39
CA LYS A 347 -13.34 -9.64 25.48
C LYS A 347 -13.94 -8.29 25.05
N THR A 348 -13.23 -7.49 24.29
CA THR A 348 -13.67 -6.17 23.83
C THR A 348 -13.43 -6.02 22.34
N ARG A 349 -14.22 -5.15 21.70
CA ARG A 349 -14.04 -4.76 20.30
C ARG A 349 -12.64 -4.18 20.06
N ASP A 350 -12.08 -4.43 18.89
CA ASP A 350 -10.76 -3.93 18.44
C ASP A 350 -9.57 -4.42 19.29
N GLN A 351 -9.79 -5.41 20.14
CA GLN A 351 -8.77 -6.13 20.88
C GLN A 351 -8.65 -7.55 20.35
N SER A 352 -7.45 -8.00 20.04
CA SER A 352 -7.21 -9.39 19.60
C SER A 352 -6.13 -10.04 20.43
N VAL A 353 -6.27 -11.36 20.62
CA VAL A 353 -5.22 -12.21 21.18
C VAL A 353 -4.56 -12.95 20.04
N GLN A 354 -3.25 -13.05 20.08
CA GLN A 354 -2.47 -13.83 19.14
C GLN A 354 -1.56 -14.78 19.90
N VAL A 355 -1.61 -16.05 19.51
CA VAL A 355 -0.65 -17.09 19.94
C VAL A 355 0.28 -17.35 18.76
N SER A 356 1.56 -17.49 19.01
CA SER A 356 2.59 -17.77 18.00
C SER A 356 3.52 -18.89 18.44
N LEU A 357 3.92 -19.69 17.46
CA LEU A 357 4.96 -20.72 17.59
C LEU A 357 5.91 -20.54 16.42
N GLY A 358 7.21 -20.76 16.65
CA GLY A 358 8.24 -20.65 15.62
C GLY A 358 9.36 -21.65 15.82
N ALA A 359 10.02 -22.03 14.73
CA ALA A 359 11.26 -22.78 14.75
C ALA A 359 12.18 -22.22 13.66
N LEU A 360 13.38 -21.84 14.05
CA LEU A 360 14.39 -21.23 13.18
C LEU A 360 15.68 -22.03 13.23
N ARG A 361 16.28 -22.24 12.08
CA ARG A 361 17.70 -22.61 11.94
C ARG A 361 18.33 -21.72 10.92
N GLN A 362 19.44 -21.07 11.28
CA GLN A 362 20.24 -20.25 10.37
C GLN A 362 21.72 -20.37 10.67
N SER A 363 22.53 -20.17 9.66
CA SER A 363 23.99 -20.16 9.78
C SER A 363 24.52 -18.91 9.09
N LEU A 364 24.95 -17.95 9.90
CA LEU A 364 25.44 -16.64 9.49
C LEU A 364 26.93 -16.49 9.82
N ASP A 365 27.61 -15.51 9.26
CA ASP A 365 28.96 -15.18 9.67
C ASP A 365 29.01 -14.78 11.15
N ALA A 366 28.00 -14.07 11.65
CA ALA A 366 27.93 -13.63 13.04
C ALA A 366 27.76 -14.80 14.04
N TYR A 367 26.90 -15.78 13.72
CA TYR A 367 26.61 -16.95 14.57
C TYR A 367 25.76 -17.98 13.83
N ASP A 368 25.78 -19.22 14.34
CA ASP A 368 24.82 -20.25 13.98
C ASP A 368 23.74 -20.32 15.07
N GLN A 369 22.47 -20.38 14.68
CA GLN A 369 21.34 -20.44 15.61
C GLN A 369 20.38 -21.56 15.28
N THR A 370 19.90 -22.25 16.31
CA THR A 370 18.72 -23.11 16.24
C THR A 370 17.81 -22.74 17.42
N ALA A 371 16.61 -22.29 17.12
CA ALA A 371 15.70 -21.76 18.11
C ALA A 371 14.27 -22.30 17.94
N VAL A 372 13.55 -22.44 19.06
CA VAL A 372 12.11 -22.64 19.10
C VAL A 372 11.52 -21.51 19.93
N THR A 373 10.55 -20.81 19.38
CA THR A 373 9.91 -19.66 19.99
C THR A 373 8.43 -19.94 20.24
N SER A 374 7.90 -19.43 21.33
CA SER A 374 6.47 -19.39 21.62
C SER A 374 6.09 -18.03 22.18
N GLY A 375 4.87 -17.58 21.92
CA GLY A 375 4.44 -16.31 22.42
C GLY A 375 2.92 -16.15 22.47
N VAL A 376 2.48 -15.30 23.36
CA VAL A 376 1.11 -14.83 23.43
C VAL A 376 1.11 -13.32 23.53
N SER A 377 0.26 -12.65 22.77
CA SER A 377 0.15 -11.18 22.79
C SER A 377 -1.30 -10.72 22.71
N VAL A 378 -1.58 -9.63 23.39
CA VAL A 378 -2.82 -8.88 23.27
C VAL A 378 -2.52 -7.64 22.44
N ILE A 379 -3.26 -7.46 21.35
CA ILE A 379 -3.12 -6.34 20.42
C ILE A 379 -4.41 -5.55 20.49
N ARG A 380 -4.34 -4.23 20.74
CA ARG A 380 -5.49 -3.34 20.78
C ARG A 380 -5.34 -2.19 19.79
N LYS A 381 -6.31 -2.02 18.91
CA LYS A 381 -6.45 -0.84 18.07
C LYS A 381 -7.12 0.25 18.89
N LEU A 382 -6.40 1.31 19.22
CA LEU A 382 -6.93 2.45 19.97
C LEU A 382 -7.70 3.41 19.05
N SER A 383 -7.28 3.48 17.79
CA SER A 383 -7.91 4.26 16.73
C SER A 383 -7.54 3.68 15.35
N ARG A 384 -7.93 4.35 14.27
CA ARG A 384 -7.52 3.96 12.90
C ARG A 384 -6.02 4.09 12.67
N ILE A 385 -5.33 4.92 13.45
CA ILE A 385 -3.91 5.24 13.27
C ILE A 385 -3.03 4.73 14.43
N TRP A 386 -3.61 4.40 15.59
CA TRP A 386 -2.90 3.92 16.75
C TRP A 386 -3.22 2.47 17.11
N SER A 387 -2.19 1.67 17.30
CA SER A 387 -2.30 0.34 17.87
C SER A 387 -1.21 0.12 18.92
N VAL A 388 -1.57 -0.64 19.96
CA VAL A 388 -0.64 -1.05 21.02
C VAL A 388 -0.71 -2.55 21.19
N SER A 389 0.38 -3.16 21.62
CA SER A 389 0.41 -4.57 22.00
C SER A 389 1.27 -4.80 23.24
N ALA A 390 0.88 -5.82 24.00
CA ALA A 390 1.65 -6.34 25.10
C ALA A 390 1.62 -7.86 25.03
N GLY A 391 2.73 -8.52 25.37
CA GLY A 391 2.81 -9.96 25.24
C GLY A 391 3.81 -10.58 26.20
N PHE A 392 3.87 -11.90 26.11
CA PHE A 392 4.89 -12.75 26.73
C PHE A 392 5.48 -13.64 25.64
N THR A 393 6.80 -13.80 25.64
CA THR A 393 7.53 -14.69 24.74
C THR A 393 8.45 -15.59 25.53
N ALA A 394 8.55 -16.83 25.09
CA ALA A 394 9.55 -17.78 25.57
C ALA A 394 10.27 -18.38 24.38
N GLU A 395 11.58 -18.36 24.43
CA GLU A 395 12.46 -18.88 23.40
C GLU A 395 13.48 -19.84 24.02
N ARG A 396 13.67 -20.99 23.39
CA ARG A 396 14.75 -21.93 23.71
C ARG A 396 15.65 -22.03 22.50
N GLU A 397 16.93 -21.72 22.70
CA GLU A 397 17.86 -21.66 21.60
C GLU A 397 19.23 -22.27 21.92
N LYS A 398 19.89 -22.69 20.85
CA LYS A 398 21.31 -23.03 20.80
C LYS A 398 21.98 -22.07 19.82
N ILE A 399 22.99 -21.37 20.30
CA ILE A 399 23.83 -20.48 19.48
C ILE A 399 25.27 -20.95 19.51
N VAL A 400 25.93 -20.90 18.36
CA VAL A 400 27.35 -21.14 18.23
C VAL A 400 27.99 -19.89 17.61
N GLN A 401 28.90 -19.24 18.35
CA GLN A 401 29.60 -18.02 17.93
C GLN A 401 31.10 -18.16 18.22
N GLU A 402 31.94 -17.33 17.61
CA GLU A 402 33.36 -17.22 17.96
C GLU A 402 33.57 -16.82 19.41
N SER A 403 34.68 -17.28 20.01
CA SER A 403 35.07 -16.92 21.37
C SER A 403 35.37 -15.43 21.49
N PRO A 404 34.96 -14.76 22.59
CA PRO A 404 35.44 -13.42 22.88
C PRO A 404 36.96 -13.37 22.82
N PRO A 405 37.55 -12.29 22.26
CA PRO A 405 39.01 -12.18 22.10
C PRO A 405 39.76 -12.00 23.43
N ASP A 406 39.07 -11.44 24.44
CA ASP A 406 39.63 -11.31 25.78
C ASP A 406 39.41 -12.60 26.57
N PRO A 407 40.48 -13.24 27.12
CA PRO A 407 40.37 -14.45 27.92
C PRO A 407 39.47 -14.29 29.17
N GLN A 408 39.43 -13.09 29.78
CA GLN A 408 38.56 -12.83 30.93
C GLN A 408 37.10 -12.76 30.51
N GLU A 409 36.79 -12.10 29.40
CA GLU A 409 35.44 -12.08 28.81
C GLU A 409 35.04 -13.48 28.36
N SER A 410 35.93 -14.25 27.74
CA SER A 410 35.71 -15.63 27.33
C SER A 410 35.35 -16.53 28.54
N ALA A 411 36.11 -16.40 29.62
CA ALA A 411 35.82 -17.11 30.87
C ALA A 411 34.51 -16.68 31.52
N ALA A 412 34.24 -15.38 31.55
CA ALA A 412 33.01 -14.82 32.12
C ALA A 412 31.72 -15.30 31.41
N VAL A 413 31.79 -15.57 30.10
CA VAL A 413 30.67 -16.11 29.32
C VAL A 413 30.68 -17.64 29.24
N GLY A 414 31.57 -18.33 29.94
CA GLY A 414 31.62 -19.78 30.04
C GLY A 414 32.16 -20.50 28.79
N CYS A 415 32.89 -19.79 27.93
CA CYS A 415 33.43 -20.33 26.69
C CYS A 415 34.55 -21.36 26.88
N THR A 416 35.09 -21.47 28.08
CA THR A 416 36.21 -22.40 28.38
C THR A 416 35.83 -23.88 28.39
N THR A 417 34.53 -24.20 28.50
CA THR A 417 34.06 -25.59 28.66
C THR A 417 33.18 -26.10 27.51
N GLN A 418 32.79 -25.26 26.56
CA GLN A 418 31.85 -25.61 25.48
C GLN A 418 32.41 -25.22 24.11
N VAL A 419 33.61 -25.74 23.78
CA VAL A 419 34.25 -25.45 22.50
C VAL A 419 33.60 -26.25 21.39
N ALA A 420 33.14 -25.55 20.33
CA ALA A 420 32.69 -26.15 19.09
C ALA A 420 33.83 -26.19 18.05
N ALA A 421 33.68 -27.04 17.04
CA ALA A 421 34.62 -27.08 15.94
C ALA A 421 34.69 -25.73 15.22
N PRO A 422 35.88 -25.27 14.78
CA PRO A 422 36.01 -24.09 13.93
C PRO A 422 35.18 -24.21 12.66
N LYS A 423 34.81 -23.06 12.09
CA LYS A 423 34.20 -23.05 10.74
C LYS A 423 35.24 -23.51 9.70
N PRO A 424 34.81 -24.12 8.59
CA PRO A 424 35.75 -24.42 7.49
C PRO A 424 36.50 -23.16 7.05
N GLY A 425 37.82 -23.21 7.07
CA GLY A 425 38.68 -22.10 6.71
C GLY A 425 39.05 -21.12 7.81
N THR A 426 38.60 -21.35 9.07
CA THR A 426 39.00 -20.58 10.25
C THR A 426 39.70 -21.47 11.26
N SER A 427 40.56 -20.88 12.09
CA SER A 427 41.27 -21.57 13.19
C SER A 427 40.75 -21.17 14.58
N GLU A 428 39.84 -20.21 14.64
CA GLU A 428 39.40 -19.60 15.88
C GLU A 428 38.44 -20.51 16.66
N PRO A 429 38.59 -20.58 17.99
CA PRO A 429 37.72 -21.36 18.84
C PRO A 429 36.30 -20.78 18.83
N ARG A 430 35.30 -21.67 18.81
CA ARG A 430 33.86 -21.30 18.85
C ARG A 430 33.25 -21.84 20.11
N CYS A 431 32.28 -21.11 20.64
CA CYS A 431 31.54 -21.42 21.85
C CYS A 431 30.10 -21.78 21.54
N THR A 432 29.62 -22.84 22.20
CA THR A 432 28.21 -23.21 22.15
C THR A 432 27.47 -22.67 23.36
N TYR A 433 26.42 -21.91 23.13
CA TYR A 433 25.57 -21.35 24.18
C TYR A 433 24.17 -21.94 24.10
N HIS A 434 23.55 -22.15 25.26
CA HIS A 434 22.16 -22.57 25.38
C HIS A 434 21.41 -21.54 26.21
N TYR A 435 20.48 -20.83 25.60
CA TYR A 435 19.67 -19.84 26.28
C TYR A 435 18.21 -20.27 26.36
N THR A 436 17.55 -19.82 27.42
CA THR A 436 16.09 -19.72 27.50
C THR A 436 15.76 -18.27 27.77
N LEU A 437 15.15 -17.60 26.80
CA LEU A 437 14.78 -16.20 26.89
C LEU A 437 13.31 -16.08 27.26
N LEU A 438 13.02 -15.26 28.27
CA LEU A 438 11.67 -14.91 28.68
C LEU A 438 11.50 -13.42 28.49
N GLY A 439 10.67 -13.00 27.55
CA GLY A 439 10.49 -11.62 27.13
C GLY A 439 9.07 -11.09 27.38
N LEU A 440 8.97 -9.79 27.66
CA LEU A 440 7.72 -9.05 27.77
C LEU A 440 7.64 -7.96 26.71
N PRO A 441 7.36 -8.29 25.44
CA PRO A 441 7.31 -7.31 24.36
C PRO A 441 6.13 -6.36 24.54
N LEU A 442 6.43 -5.05 24.55
CA LEU A 442 5.49 -3.94 24.52
C LEU A 442 5.71 -3.17 23.22
N THR A 443 4.65 -2.92 22.45
CA THR A 443 4.79 -2.21 21.17
C THR A 443 3.69 -1.15 21.04
N ALA A 444 4.07 0.03 20.55
CA ALA A 444 3.15 1.08 20.15
C ALA A 444 3.43 1.46 18.69
N VAL A 445 2.39 1.51 17.87
CA VAL A 445 2.50 1.86 16.45
C VAL A 445 1.54 2.99 16.12
N TYR A 446 2.10 4.05 15.53
CA TYR A 446 1.38 5.13 14.88
C TYR A 446 1.52 4.96 13.35
N ASN A 447 0.42 4.94 12.60
CA ASN A 447 0.44 4.66 11.17
C ASN A 447 -0.63 5.46 10.41
N THR A 448 -0.19 6.48 9.69
CA THR A 448 -1.02 7.26 8.74
C THR A 448 -0.70 6.92 7.28
N ALA A 449 0.33 6.12 7.03
CA ALA A 449 0.75 5.73 5.69
C ALA A 449 -0.07 4.58 5.10
N GLY A 450 -0.99 3.98 5.87
CA GLY A 450 -1.83 2.86 5.41
C GLY A 450 -1.04 1.55 5.19
N LEU A 451 0.16 1.44 5.74
CA LEU A 451 1.03 0.27 5.60
C LEU A 451 0.55 -0.87 6.51
N GLU A 452 -0.45 -1.60 6.08
CA GLU A 452 -0.89 -2.84 6.74
C GLU A 452 -0.17 -4.09 6.20
N SER A 453 0.43 -3.98 5.02
CA SER A 453 1.17 -5.05 4.35
C SER A 453 2.60 -4.61 4.00
N PRO A 454 3.62 -5.47 4.16
CA PRO A 454 4.98 -5.21 3.69
C PRO A 454 5.08 -5.08 2.16
N LEU A 455 4.04 -5.50 1.43
CA LEU A 455 3.95 -5.35 -0.02
C LEU A 455 3.33 -4.00 -0.44
N ALA A 456 2.86 -3.20 0.52
CA ALA A 456 2.25 -1.91 0.23
C ALA A 456 3.28 -0.90 -0.29
N ASP A 457 2.87 -0.09 -1.25
CA ASP A 457 3.64 1.02 -1.81
C ASP A 457 3.14 2.33 -1.22
N ALA A 458 3.69 2.72 -0.06
CA ALA A 458 3.33 3.97 0.58
C ALA A 458 3.79 5.17 -0.22
N ARG A 459 2.88 6.12 -0.45
CA ARG A 459 3.14 7.36 -1.20
C ARG A 459 3.09 8.61 -0.34
N LYS A 460 2.36 8.56 0.78
CA LYS A 460 2.23 9.66 1.74
C LYS A 460 2.00 9.12 3.14
N GLY A 461 2.30 9.93 4.13
CA GLY A 461 2.03 9.63 5.55
C GLY A 461 3.25 9.21 6.32
N LEU A 462 3.02 8.86 7.57
CA LEU A 462 4.04 8.55 8.57
C LEU A 462 3.70 7.23 9.25
N ARG A 463 4.73 6.41 9.51
CA ARG A 463 4.64 5.25 10.39
C ARG A 463 5.76 5.33 11.42
N VAL A 464 5.42 5.25 12.71
CA VAL A 464 6.37 5.18 13.82
C VAL A 464 6.02 3.97 14.66
N SER A 465 7.03 3.18 15.02
CA SER A 465 6.89 2.01 15.89
C SER A 465 7.93 2.08 17.01
N LEU A 466 7.47 2.07 18.23
CA LEU A 466 8.30 1.91 19.43
C LEU A 466 8.06 0.50 19.99
N ALA A 467 9.14 -0.26 20.14
CA ALA A 467 9.14 -1.56 20.79
C ALA A 467 10.07 -1.53 22.00
N VAL A 468 9.57 -2.04 23.14
CA VAL A 468 10.33 -2.17 24.38
C VAL A 468 10.14 -3.59 24.89
N THR A 469 11.23 -4.34 25.02
CA THR A 469 11.18 -5.75 25.40
C THR A 469 12.12 -6.00 26.58
N PRO A 470 11.63 -5.90 27.83
CA PRO A 470 12.33 -6.47 28.97
C PRO A 470 12.50 -7.98 28.79
N THR A 471 13.73 -8.47 28.92
CA THR A 471 14.08 -9.88 28.66
C THR A 471 14.93 -10.43 29.81
N PHE A 472 14.62 -11.66 30.16
CA PHE A 472 15.36 -12.48 31.09
C PHE A 472 16.02 -13.61 30.31
N SER A 473 17.35 -13.65 30.28
CA SER A 473 18.11 -14.75 29.70
C SER A 473 18.56 -15.70 30.80
N LEU A 474 18.09 -16.94 30.72
CA LEU A 474 18.53 -18.06 31.55
C LEU A 474 19.52 -18.90 30.73
N GLY A 475 20.71 -19.13 31.24
CA GLY A 475 21.81 -19.83 30.55
C GLY A 475 23.17 -19.34 31.07
N HIS A 476 24.22 -19.57 30.33
CA HIS A 476 25.53 -19.02 30.59
C HIS A 476 26.00 -18.20 29.37
N PRO A 477 26.18 -16.88 29.55
CA PRO A 477 25.88 -16.08 30.73
C PRO A 477 24.38 -15.83 30.90
N SER A 478 23.90 -15.72 32.14
CA SER A 478 22.55 -15.23 32.42
C SER A 478 22.56 -13.70 32.45
N ALA A 479 21.51 -13.09 31.93
CA ALA A 479 21.41 -11.65 31.86
C ALA A 479 19.97 -11.16 32.02
N LYS A 480 19.84 -9.91 32.49
CA LYS A 480 18.58 -9.16 32.51
C LYS A 480 18.81 -7.91 31.68
N PHE A 481 18.03 -7.72 30.64
CA PHE A 481 18.20 -6.57 29.76
C PHE A 481 16.89 -6.09 29.18
N VAL A 482 16.91 -4.88 28.66
CA VAL A 482 15.77 -4.28 27.97
C VAL A 482 16.22 -3.85 26.59
N ILE A 483 15.57 -4.41 25.57
CA ILE A 483 15.76 -3.95 24.19
C ILE A 483 14.71 -2.89 23.90
N THR A 484 15.17 -1.71 23.52
CA THR A 484 14.31 -0.61 23.06
C THR A 484 14.65 -0.31 21.61
N GLN A 485 13.65 -0.31 20.74
CA GLN A 485 13.80 -0.03 19.32
C GLN A 485 12.74 0.97 18.85
N LEU A 486 13.18 2.04 18.21
CA LEU A 486 12.34 3.04 17.56
C LEU A 486 12.58 2.97 16.05
N THR A 487 11.52 2.78 15.29
CA THR A 487 11.57 2.84 13.82
C THR A 487 10.56 3.87 13.33
N GLY A 488 11.02 4.78 12.48
CA GLY A 488 10.17 5.77 11.81
C GLY A 488 10.31 5.67 10.29
N SER A 489 9.22 5.80 9.56
CA SER A 489 9.20 5.95 8.10
C SER A 489 8.24 7.05 7.71
N ALA A 490 8.67 7.94 6.81
CA ALA A 490 7.87 9.07 6.32
C ALA A 490 7.88 9.10 4.79
N TYR A 491 6.74 9.42 4.19
CA TYR A 491 6.56 9.42 2.74
C TYR A 491 5.92 10.73 2.31
N PHE A 492 6.56 11.40 1.36
CA PHE A 492 6.16 12.71 0.85
C PHE A 492 5.91 12.62 -0.64
N ASP A 493 4.65 12.82 -1.04
CA ASP A 493 4.27 12.94 -2.44
C ASP A 493 4.67 14.32 -2.95
N LEU A 494 5.59 14.35 -3.90
CA LEU A 494 6.15 15.60 -4.44
C LEU A 494 5.17 16.38 -5.29
N GLN A 495 4.08 15.78 -5.75
CA GLN A 495 3.00 16.48 -6.45
C GLN A 495 2.36 17.55 -5.55
N HIS A 496 2.22 17.26 -4.25
CA HIS A 496 1.65 18.21 -3.29
C HIS A 496 2.48 19.51 -3.17
N TRP A 497 3.76 19.46 -3.52
CA TRP A 497 4.67 20.62 -3.54
C TRP A 497 4.91 21.18 -4.95
N GLY A 498 4.14 20.76 -5.95
CA GLY A 498 4.27 21.19 -7.34
C GLY A 498 5.53 20.66 -8.06
N LEU A 499 6.23 19.68 -7.47
CA LEU A 499 7.45 19.10 -8.02
C LEU A 499 7.18 17.85 -8.90
N ALA A 500 5.93 17.45 -9.05
CA ALA A 500 5.51 16.34 -9.91
C ALA A 500 4.16 16.63 -10.54
N SER A 501 3.89 16.07 -11.73
CA SER A 501 2.65 16.27 -12.48
C SER A 501 1.46 15.51 -11.89
N ASP A 502 1.69 14.28 -11.38
CA ASP A 502 0.64 13.37 -10.99
C ASP A 502 0.80 12.90 -9.53
N PRO A 503 -0.31 12.69 -8.79
CA PRO A 503 -0.28 12.18 -7.42
C PRO A 503 0.41 10.82 -7.30
N GLY A 504 1.35 10.69 -6.36
CA GLY A 504 2.07 9.46 -6.08
C GLY A 504 3.01 8.96 -7.16
N ARG A 505 3.32 9.80 -8.17
CA ARG A 505 4.28 9.49 -9.23
C ARG A 505 5.71 9.65 -8.77
N SER A 506 5.97 10.68 -7.98
CA SER A 506 7.28 10.99 -7.40
C SER A 506 7.15 11.08 -5.88
N VAL A 507 7.88 10.22 -5.16
CA VAL A 507 7.80 10.12 -3.70
C VAL A 507 9.19 10.22 -3.11
N LEU A 508 9.36 11.07 -2.11
CA LEU A 508 10.53 11.09 -1.25
C LEU A 508 10.22 10.33 0.03
N ALA A 509 10.98 9.26 0.29
CA ALA A 509 10.79 8.38 1.43
C ALA A 509 11.99 8.45 2.38
N PHE A 510 11.71 8.51 3.68
CA PHE A 510 12.71 8.52 4.75
C PHE A 510 12.44 7.35 5.69
N ARG A 511 13.52 6.77 6.19
CA ARG A 511 13.48 5.80 7.28
C ARG A 511 14.55 6.13 8.30
N ALA A 512 14.21 5.98 9.57
CA ALA A 512 15.16 6.04 10.68
C ALA A 512 14.93 4.85 11.62
N LEU A 513 16.01 4.27 12.12
CA LEU A 513 16.05 3.18 13.08
C LEU A 513 17.02 3.56 14.19
N GLY A 514 16.56 3.53 15.43
CA GLY A 514 17.39 3.62 16.62
C GLY A 514 17.11 2.46 17.55
N GLY A 515 18.14 1.87 18.16
CA GLY A 515 17.99 0.75 19.07
C GLY A 515 19.02 0.75 20.18
N LEU A 516 18.61 0.31 21.38
CA LEU A 516 19.43 0.19 22.59
C LEU A 516 19.11 -1.11 23.31
N ALA A 517 20.15 -1.85 23.76
CA ALA A 517 20.04 -3.01 24.63
C ALA A 517 20.71 -2.68 25.98
N ALA A 518 19.93 -2.24 26.94
CA ALA A 518 20.41 -1.78 28.25
C ALA A 518 20.32 -2.91 29.30
N GLY A 519 21.23 -2.92 30.29
CA GLY A 519 21.24 -3.86 31.40
C GLY A 519 22.22 -5.03 31.26
N ALA A 520 22.86 -5.18 30.09
CA ALA A 520 23.86 -6.22 29.86
C ALA A 520 25.02 -5.67 29.02
N THR A 521 26.19 -6.30 29.13
CA THR A 521 27.34 -5.98 28.28
C THR A 521 27.18 -6.63 26.90
N GLN A 522 27.99 -6.23 25.92
CA GLN A 522 27.98 -6.81 24.57
C GLN A 522 28.04 -8.35 24.58
N PHE A 523 28.93 -8.94 25.39
CA PHE A 523 29.11 -10.38 25.42
C PHE A 523 28.16 -11.12 26.39
N SER A 524 27.56 -10.44 27.39
CA SER A 524 26.51 -11.05 28.19
C SER A 524 25.14 -11.05 27.49
N LEU A 525 24.95 -10.26 26.46
CA LEU A 525 23.79 -10.38 25.57
C LEU A 525 23.93 -11.62 24.69
N PRO A 526 22.89 -12.48 24.57
CA PRO A 526 22.84 -13.49 23.53
C PRO A 526 23.12 -12.90 22.16
N PRO A 527 23.88 -13.56 21.29
CA PRO A 527 24.28 -13.02 20.00
C PRO A 527 23.15 -12.54 19.11
N ASP A 528 22.02 -13.25 19.08
CA ASP A 528 20.81 -12.90 18.33
C ASP A 528 20.05 -11.69 18.92
N GLN A 529 20.31 -11.35 20.18
CA GLN A 529 19.71 -10.19 20.88
C GLN A 529 20.55 -8.90 20.74
N ARG A 530 21.70 -8.99 20.08
CA ARG A 530 22.54 -7.81 19.77
C ARG A 530 22.05 -7.13 18.52
N PHE A 531 22.44 -5.87 18.36
CA PHE A 531 22.17 -5.13 17.14
C PHE A 531 23.23 -5.37 16.08
N TYR A 532 22.79 -5.47 14.83
CA TYR A 532 23.62 -5.61 13.65
C TYR A 532 23.15 -4.68 12.55
N ALA A 533 24.06 -4.21 11.69
CA ALA A 533 23.74 -3.43 10.50
C ALA A 533 24.53 -3.95 9.27
N GLY A 534 24.09 -3.55 8.10
CA GLY A 534 24.48 -4.09 6.79
C GLY A 534 23.35 -4.92 6.17
N GLY A 535 23.36 -5.04 4.84
CA GLY A 535 22.33 -5.75 4.08
C GLY A 535 21.08 -4.90 3.76
N SER A 536 20.12 -5.51 3.10
CA SER A 536 18.92 -4.85 2.54
C SER A 536 18.01 -4.17 3.57
N GLY A 537 18.11 -4.56 4.83
CA GLY A 537 17.25 -4.07 5.92
C GLY A 537 17.76 -2.81 6.61
N THR A 538 19.04 -2.45 6.48
CA THR A 538 19.67 -1.33 7.20
C THR A 538 20.54 -0.48 6.30
N ILE A 539 21.76 -0.94 5.95
CA ILE A 539 22.72 -0.19 5.13
C ILE A 539 23.08 -1.04 3.91
N ARG A 540 22.42 -0.80 2.80
CA ARG A 540 22.69 -1.48 1.53
C ARG A 540 24.09 -1.15 0.99
N GLY A 541 24.69 -2.09 0.29
CA GLY A 541 26.08 -1.99 -0.19
C GLY A 541 27.11 -2.61 0.75
N TYR A 542 26.73 -2.91 2.00
CA TYR A 542 27.51 -3.72 2.93
C TYR A 542 26.84 -5.08 3.11
N ARG A 543 27.63 -6.13 3.27
CA ARG A 543 27.14 -7.49 3.56
C ARG A 543 26.25 -7.49 4.80
N TYR A 544 25.32 -8.42 4.84
CA TYR A 544 24.39 -8.60 5.95
C TYR A 544 25.15 -8.70 7.28
N GLN A 545 24.75 -7.93 8.28
CA GLN A 545 25.31 -7.84 9.62
C GLN A 545 26.78 -7.36 9.71
N SER A 546 27.45 -7.01 8.61
CA SER A 546 28.89 -6.73 8.62
C SER A 546 29.30 -5.36 9.16
N VAL A 547 28.36 -4.44 9.37
CA VAL A 547 28.65 -3.10 9.90
C VAL A 547 28.62 -3.11 11.42
N GLY A 548 29.74 -2.75 12.04
CA GLY A 548 29.88 -2.68 13.49
C GLY A 548 31.12 -3.41 14.01
N PRO A 549 31.14 -3.78 15.29
CA PRO A 549 32.21 -4.53 15.90
C PRO A 549 32.36 -5.92 15.27
N ALA A 550 33.61 -6.35 15.09
CA ALA A 550 33.97 -7.65 14.51
C ALA A 550 35.03 -8.38 15.34
N PHE A 551 35.07 -9.69 15.24
CA PHE A 551 36.12 -10.54 15.78
C PHE A 551 37.42 -10.38 14.97
N ILE A 552 38.55 -10.55 15.64
CA ILE A 552 39.88 -10.54 15.05
C ILE A 552 40.48 -11.94 15.29
N PRO A 553 41.06 -12.58 14.29
CA PRO A 553 41.41 -12.10 12.93
C PRO A 553 40.33 -12.30 11.87
N ASP A 554 39.27 -13.07 12.08
CA ASP A 554 38.38 -13.56 11.04
C ASP A 554 37.46 -12.47 10.46
N GLY A 555 37.19 -11.40 11.23
CA GLY A 555 36.38 -10.29 10.79
C GLY A 555 34.85 -10.60 10.83
N ASN A 556 34.47 -11.68 11.50
CA ASN A 556 33.04 -12.02 11.67
C ASN A 556 32.34 -11.05 12.62
N PRO A 557 31.05 -10.71 12.39
CA PRO A 557 30.35 -9.70 13.18
C PRO A 557 30.12 -10.14 14.62
N ILE A 558 30.42 -9.29 15.59
CA ILE A 558 30.09 -9.49 17.00
C ILE A 558 28.68 -8.99 17.31
N GLY A 559 28.24 -7.93 16.63
CA GLY A 559 27.07 -7.14 17.00
C GLY A 559 27.37 -6.13 18.11
N GLY A 560 26.39 -5.33 18.49
CA GLY A 560 26.53 -4.27 19.49
C GLY A 560 25.32 -4.09 20.39
N THR A 561 25.47 -3.21 21.39
CA THR A 561 24.39 -2.86 22.33
C THR A 561 23.54 -1.68 21.85
N ALA A 562 23.99 -0.97 20.81
CA ALA A 562 23.22 0.12 20.23
C ALA A 562 23.36 0.15 18.70
N ILE A 563 22.34 0.66 18.02
CA ILE A 563 22.29 0.86 16.57
C ILE A 563 21.65 2.20 16.23
N ASN A 564 22.14 2.84 15.19
CA ASN A 564 21.39 3.82 14.42
C ASN A 564 21.52 3.49 12.93
N ALA A 565 20.45 3.73 12.19
CA ALA A 565 20.46 3.63 10.73
C ALA A 565 19.40 4.56 10.14
N GLY A 566 19.71 5.14 8.99
CA GLY A 566 18.81 6.01 8.27
C GLY A 566 18.89 5.76 6.77
N THR A 567 17.77 5.96 6.09
CA THR A 567 17.65 5.85 4.63
C THR A 567 16.92 7.07 4.09
N VAL A 568 17.43 7.62 3.00
CA VAL A 568 16.71 8.56 2.14
C VAL A 568 16.55 7.91 0.77
N GLU A 569 15.31 7.82 0.28
CA GLU A 569 15.00 7.14 -0.97
C GLU A 569 14.07 8.00 -1.83
N PHE A 570 14.48 8.27 -3.07
CA PHE A 570 13.64 8.90 -4.07
C PHE A 570 13.05 7.82 -4.98
N ARG A 571 11.72 7.80 -5.11
CA ARG A 571 10.95 6.85 -5.91
C ARG A 571 10.26 7.58 -7.04
N GLN A 572 10.49 7.17 -8.29
CA GLN A 572 9.87 7.73 -9.48
C GLN A 572 9.12 6.64 -10.25
N ARG A 573 7.82 6.80 -10.46
CA ARG A 573 7.04 5.95 -11.35
C ARG A 573 7.16 6.42 -12.80
N ILE A 574 7.34 5.46 -13.71
CA ILE A 574 7.44 5.65 -15.16
C ILE A 574 6.31 4.84 -15.81
N GLY A 575 5.28 5.53 -16.31
CA GLY A 575 4.07 4.85 -16.78
C GLY A 575 3.31 4.13 -15.66
N THR A 576 2.63 3.04 -16.00
CA THR A 576 1.77 2.28 -15.08
C THR A 576 2.53 1.24 -14.26
N ASN A 577 3.51 0.57 -14.86
CA ASN A 577 4.09 -0.67 -14.32
C ASN A 577 5.57 -0.57 -13.95
N LEU A 578 6.26 0.49 -14.35
CA LEU A 578 7.68 0.66 -14.07
C LEU A 578 7.92 1.76 -13.04
N GLY A 579 9.00 1.64 -12.30
CA GLY A 579 9.54 2.67 -11.43
C GLY A 579 11.04 2.57 -11.29
N PHE A 580 11.64 3.69 -10.95
CA PHE A 580 13.04 3.85 -10.66
C PHE A 580 13.20 4.37 -9.23
N VAL A 581 14.25 3.94 -8.56
CA VAL A 581 14.56 4.32 -7.19
C VAL A 581 16.03 4.66 -7.08
N THR A 582 16.36 5.73 -6.36
CA THR A 582 17.73 6.01 -5.88
C THR A 582 17.70 6.15 -4.37
N PHE A 583 18.78 5.78 -3.71
CA PHE A 583 18.82 5.81 -2.26
C PHE A 583 20.22 6.03 -1.71
N VAL A 584 20.25 6.56 -0.50
CA VAL A 584 21.44 6.62 0.36
C VAL A 584 21.03 6.08 1.74
N ASP A 585 21.83 5.15 2.24
CA ASP A 585 21.71 4.57 3.56
C ASP A 585 22.93 4.97 4.40
N ALA A 586 22.73 5.22 5.69
CA ALA A 586 23.81 5.54 6.61
C ALA A 586 23.51 4.97 8.00
N GLY A 587 24.54 4.57 8.74
CA GLY A 587 24.35 4.09 10.11
C GLY A 587 25.61 3.46 10.70
N ASN A 588 25.48 3.03 11.95
CA ASN A 588 26.53 2.27 12.64
C ASN A 588 25.94 1.40 13.75
N VAL A 589 26.76 0.50 14.27
CA VAL A 589 26.51 -0.31 15.46
C VAL A 589 27.60 -0.04 16.49
N SER A 590 27.21 0.19 17.73
CA SER A 590 28.10 0.56 18.83
C SER A 590 28.21 -0.57 19.86
N ARG A 591 29.41 -0.70 20.46
CA ARG A 591 29.64 -1.57 21.62
C ARG A 591 29.03 -1.02 22.90
N THR A 592 28.77 0.30 22.96
CA THR A 592 28.24 1.00 24.12
C THR A 592 26.80 1.46 23.86
N LEU A 593 26.12 1.88 24.91
CA LEU A 593 24.76 2.42 24.79
C LEU A 593 24.67 3.77 24.06
N ASN A 594 25.80 4.36 23.67
CA ASN A 594 25.79 5.54 22.81
C ASN A 594 25.68 5.11 21.33
N PRO A 595 24.51 5.28 20.69
CA PRO A 595 24.31 4.86 19.30
C PRO A 595 25.11 5.69 18.29
N LEU A 596 25.65 6.84 18.69
CA LEU A 596 26.48 7.71 17.84
C LEU A 596 27.97 7.41 17.98
N SER A 597 28.37 6.48 18.87
CA SER A 597 29.78 6.06 18.97
C SER A 597 30.08 5.03 17.89
N GLY A 598 31.24 5.16 17.27
CA GLY A 598 31.70 4.30 16.19
C GLY A 598 31.74 5.00 14.83
N THR A 599 32.21 4.29 13.83
CA THR A 599 32.37 4.85 12.47
C THR A 599 31.06 4.75 11.70
N LEU A 600 30.54 5.89 11.26
CA LEU A 600 29.39 5.93 10.35
C LEU A 600 29.75 5.27 9.01
N ARG A 601 28.95 4.30 8.58
CA ARG A 601 29.05 3.65 7.27
C ARG A 601 27.91 4.14 6.38
N MET A 602 28.25 4.36 5.11
CA MET A 602 27.31 4.90 4.13
C MET A 602 27.31 4.03 2.88
N GLY A 603 26.13 3.73 2.37
CA GLY A 603 25.92 3.06 1.10
C GLY A 603 24.98 3.86 0.21
N ALA A 604 25.19 3.78 -1.09
CA ALA A 604 24.31 4.42 -2.07
C ALA A 604 23.95 3.45 -3.18
N GLY A 605 22.84 3.66 -3.83
CA GLY A 605 22.43 2.77 -4.89
C GLY A 605 21.23 3.25 -5.69
N ALA A 606 20.91 2.42 -6.67
CA ALA A 606 19.74 2.61 -7.53
C ALA A 606 19.03 1.28 -7.74
N GLY A 607 17.75 1.35 -8.10
CA GLY A 607 16.96 0.15 -8.35
C GLY A 607 15.82 0.38 -9.29
N VAL A 608 15.29 -0.73 -9.80
CA VAL A 608 14.12 -0.77 -10.66
C VAL A 608 12.98 -1.46 -9.92
N ARG A 609 11.77 -0.99 -10.17
CA ARG A 609 10.52 -1.54 -9.65
C ARG A 609 9.63 -1.92 -10.82
N TYR A 610 9.08 -3.13 -10.79
CA TYR A 610 8.02 -3.54 -11.68
C TYR A 610 6.75 -3.79 -10.86
N TYR A 611 5.76 -2.91 -11.02
CA TYR A 611 4.54 -2.94 -10.22
C TYR A 611 3.58 -4.01 -10.75
N THR A 612 3.27 -4.97 -9.89
CA THR A 612 2.32 -6.06 -10.16
C THR A 612 1.10 -5.93 -9.25
N ALA A 613 0.05 -6.71 -9.52
CA ALA A 613 -1.12 -6.78 -8.66
C ALA A 613 -0.81 -7.30 -7.23
N LEU A 614 0.30 -8.01 -7.05
CA LEU A 614 0.76 -8.55 -5.76
C LEU A 614 1.70 -7.59 -5.00
N GLY A 615 2.18 -6.54 -5.67
CA GLY A 615 3.17 -5.60 -5.16
C GLY A 615 4.34 -5.42 -6.13
N PRO A 616 5.25 -4.48 -5.87
CA PRO A 616 6.39 -4.24 -6.74
C PRO A 616 7.45 -5.35 -6.62
N LEU A 617 7.87 -5.89 -7.75
CA LEU A 617 9.14 -6.60 -7.86
C LEU A 617 10.26 -5.57 -7.86
N ARG A 618 11.27 -5.75 -7.02
CA ARG A 618 12.41 -4.84 -6.90
C ARG A 618 13.71 -5.52 -7.27
N VAL A 619 14.57 -4.75 -7.91
CA VAL A 619 15.99 -5.08 -8.11
C VAL A 619 16.80 -3.85 -7.72
N ASP A 620 17.62 -3.96 -6.70
CA ASP A 620 18.49 -2.89 -6.19
C ASP A 620 19.94 -3.27 -6.36
N LEU A 621 20.77 -2.32 -6.81
CA LEU A 621 22.21 -2.37 -6.81
C LEU A 621 22.74 -1.30 -5.86
N ALA A 622 23.60 -1.67 -4.93
CA ALA A 622 24.17 -0.76 -3.95
C ALA A 622 25.68 -0.91 -3.81
N VAL A 623 26.35 0.21 -3.56
CA VAL A 623 27.80 0.28 -3.35
C VAL A 623 28.11 0.91 -1.99
N PRO A 624 29.16 0.44 -1.26
CA PRO A 624 29.62 1.09 -0.05
C PRO A 624 30.42 2.35 -0.42
N LEU A 625 30.02 3.52 0.12
CA LEU A 625 30.69 4.79 -0.15
C LEU A 625 32.02 4.92 0.61
N ASN A 626 32.10 4.34 1.82
CA ASN A 626 33.32 4.28 2.62
C ASN A 626 33.73 2.82 2.84
N ARG A 627 34.11 2.16 1.73
CA ARG A 627 34.49 0.76 1.64
C ARG A 627 35.70 0.45 2.52
N ARG A 628 35.56 -0.56 3.38
CA ARG A 628 36.66 -1.05 4.24
C ARG A 628 37.57 -1.98 3.47
N ARG A 629 38.87 -1.91 3.75
CA ARG A 629 39.91 -2.77 3.19
C ARG A 629 40.91 -3.13 4.27
N PRO A 630 41.71 -4.20 4.12
CA PRO A 630 42.83 -4.45 4.99
C PRO A 630 43.82 -3.25 4.97
N PRO A 631 44.42 -2.86 6.11
CA PRO A 631 44.36 -3.53 7.41
C PRO A 631 43.16 -3.15 8.30
N GLU A 632 42.25 -2.26 7.86
CA GLU A 632 41.09 -1.79 8.66
C GLU A 632 40.19 -2.97 9.03
N VAL A 633 39.98 -3.91 8.11
CA VAL A 633 39.20 -5.14 8.30
C VAL A 633 39.94 -6.30 7.66
N GLN A 634 39.81 -7.51 8.21
CA GLN A 634 40.43 -8.71 7.65
C GLN A 634 39.83 -9.08 6.29
N ARG A 635 38.54 -8.98 6.16
CA ARG A 635 37.82 -9.23 4.91
C ARG A 635 37.27 -7.91 4.35
N ALA A 636 37.76 -7.51 3.19
CA ALA A 636 37.30 -6.31 2.51
C ALA A 636 35.79 -6.34 2.25
N ASP A 637 35.16 -5.17 2.27
CA ASP A 637 33.79 -5.04 1.79
C ASP A 637 33.74 -5.32 0.28
N ASP A 638 32.64 -5.91 -0.20
CA ASP A 638 32.44 -6.17 -1.61
C ASP A 638 32.31 -4.85 -2.41
N ALA A 639 32.53 -4.90 -3.71
CA ALA A 639 32.45 -3.70 -4.54
C ALA A 639 31.02 -3.20 -4.67
N PHE A 640 30.09 -4.12 -4.68
CA PHE A 640 28.64 -3.87 -4.76
C PHE A 640 27.87 -5.05 -4.20
N GLU A 641 26.61 -4.81 -3.85
CA GLU A 641 25.63 -5.83 -3.46
C GLU A 641 24.37 -5.71 -4.31
N VAL A 642 23.75 -6.84 -4.61
CA VAL A 642 22.51 -6.94 -5.38
C VAL A 642 21.40 -7.51 -4.51
N TYR A 643 20.21 -6.89 -4.57
CA TYR A 643 19.04 -7.32 -3.83
C TYR A 643 17.84 -7.45 -4.77
N ILE A 644 17.18 -8.62 -4.76
CA ILE A 644 15.98 -8.89 -5.56
C ILE A 644 14.88 -9.36 -4.60
N GLY A 645 13.69 -8.85 -4.73
CA GLY A 645 12.59 -9.23 -3.85
C GLY A 645 11.24 -8.69 -4.27
N LEU A 646 10.21 -9.07 -3.54
CA LEU A 646 8.84 -8.57 -3.69
C LEU A 646 8.55 -7.57 -2.56
N GLY A 647 7.93 -6.45 -2.89
CA GLY A 647 7.63 -5.35 -1.97
C GLY A 647 8.65 -4.22 -1.99
N GLN A 648 8.42 -3.18 -1.19
CA GLN A 648 9.36 -2.06 -1.01
C GLN A 648 10.43 -2.42 0.05
N ALA A 649 11.51 -1.65 0.09
CA ALA A 649 12.57 -1.85 1.09
C ALA A 649 12.09 -1.50 2.51
N PHE A 650 11.13 -0.55 2.63
CA PHE A 650 10.49 -0.13 3.87
C PHE A 650 9.16 0.58 3.58
#